data_26265ee74a1261b36b19ef527648ebfd
#
_entry.id   26265ee74a1261b36b19ef527648ebfd
#
_cell.length_a   1.000
_cell.length_b   1.000
_cell.length_c   1.000
_cell.angle_alpha   90.00
_cell.angle_beta   90.00
_cell.angle_gamma   90.00
#
_symmetry.space_group_name_H-M   'P 1'
#
loop_
_entity.id
_entity.type
_entity.pdbx_description
1 polymer ?
#
loop_
_entity_poly.entity_id
_entity_poly.type
_entity_poly.pdbx_seq_one_letter_code
_entity_poly.pdbx_strand_id
1 'polypeptide(L)'
;MDDILLPPQIENKIKLWALRAIEKFGMPDSFFQKFDGILQEGESVAEAKIRFKNLHAELEKSKITSIETLDRNLDALCAVLNLDEIDRKIIEFAVIVNEFSALQDICRYLGDMHIIAFYEVLGYIIGVPATDVKEALRPESKLRQSNILEMNERQDIRLDCVFKFFYIYFSTDMLNAQGDILEVFRSTFFKAGRSSLKFDDFRHIKVDEATIKSHILKADKGVNILLYGLPGTGKTEFVKMIAAELNRNLYEIASKSRYTDDNYSGEKRFLSLKTADKVLNKERDIIMFDEIEDVFKGTERMSKALFNSTLENNSVPTFWITNDIDEIDNAYIRRFDIVIEFKIPPKFKRLEILKRYTDGQLSEELLKKLAKSRAITPALISGATKVISNLSCENKDKTFRNLIKSSLKAQGFVTAKKKGKKDKSKEINLPQNYDVSLINASVNLKELAKGIKESKNARLCLYGPAGTGKSAYAKFIAKSLNSKLIIKKASDLIDCYVGNTEKNIANAFKQAKNQNAVLVFDEIDSFLQDRSDAVRKWEITQVNEMLVQMESFEGIFIATTNLMDRLDRASIRRFDMKVEFGYMDGTQAAKLLQKECESLGISVDKTAKNSVAKIKFLTPGDFAAVARSAKFSPILNTGEFIDRLNEEIKHKNIEDNGRIAGF
;
A
#
# COMPACT_ATOMS: atom_id res chain seq x y z
N MET A 1 24.21 -42.47 -0.01
CA MET A 1 22.85 -42.10 0.48
C MET A 1 22.96 -41.96 1.97
N ASP A 2 23.16 -40.72 2.42
CA ASP A 2 23.16 -40.43 3.84
C ASP A 2 21.79 -40.81 4.39
N ASP A 3 21.79 -41.48 5.55
CA ASP A 3 20.68 -42.10 6.26
C ASP A 3 19.54 -41.09 6.55
N ILE A 4 18.76 -40.71 5.55
CA ILE A 4 17.41 -40.23 5.80
C ILE A 4 16.58 -41.45 6.05
N LEU A 5 16.45 -41.82 7.33
CA LEU A 5 15.54 -42.86 7.80
C LEU A 5 14.14 -42.57 7.30
N LEU A 6 13.77 -43.21 6.17
CA LEU A 6 12.40 -43.17 5.66
C LEU A 6 11.49 -43.70 6.78
N PRO A 7 10.36 -43.06 7.06
CA PRO A 7 9.40 -43.67 7.98
C PRO A 7 9.04 -45.06 7.51
N PRO A 8 9.16 -46.11 8.36
CA PRO A 8 8.97 -47.52 7.96
C PRO A 8 7.62 -47.77 7.24
N GLN A 9 6.63 -46.95 7.56
CA GLN A 9 5.29 -47.03 7.01
C GLN A 9 5.21 -46.68 5.51
N ILE A 10 6.09 -45.78 4.99
CA ILE A 10 6.05 -45.36 3.60
C ILE A 10 7.17 -45.96 2.75
N GLU A 11 8.14 -46.59 3.37
CA GLU A 11 9.33 -47.13 2.70
C GLU A 11 8.96 -48.11 1.58
N ASN A 12 8.05 -49.03 1.81
CA ASN A 12 7.61 -49.99 0.81
C ASN A 12 6.85 -49.34 -0.35
N LYS A 13 6.09 -48.26 -0.07
CA LYS A 13 5.41 -47.50 -1.12
C LYS A 13 6.39 -46.77 -2.02
N ILE A 14 7.38 -46.11 -1.42
CA ILE A 14 8.45 -45.42 -2.18
C ILE A 14 9.25 -46.44 -3.00
N LYS A 15 9.59 -47.59 -2.40
CA LYS A 15 10.29 -48.69 -3.13
C LYS A 15 9.44 -49.17 -4.32
N LEU A 16 8.15 -49.44 -4.10
CA LEU A 16 7.27 -49.85 -5.22
C LEU A 16 7.19 -48.83 -6.33
N TRP A 17 6.97 -47.58 -6.02
CA TRP A 17 6.85 -46.51 -7.01
C TRP A 17 8.21 -46.29 -7.75
N ALA A 18 9.31 -46.37 -7.02
CA ALA A 18 10.64 -46.31 -7.58
C ALA A 18 10.90 -47.46 -8.58
N LEU A 19 10.56 -48.70 -8.18
CA LEU A 19 10.75 -49.90 -9.04
C LEU A 19 9.84 -49.82 -10.28
N ARG A 20 8.59 -49.41 -10.15
CA ARG A 20 7.70 -49.17 -11.31
C ARG A 20 8.29 -48.12 -12.26
N ALA A 21 8.79 -46.99 -11.71
CA ALA A 21 9.39 -45.94 -12.51
C ALA A 21 10.58 -46.47 -13.30
N ILE A 22 11.50 -47.21 -12.67
CA ILE A 22 12.70 -47.74 -13.28
C ILE A 22 12.38 -48.87 -14.30
N GLU A 23 11.41 -49.75 -13.96
CA GLU A 23 11.01 -50.84 -14.84
C GLU A 23 10.40 -50.34 -16.16
N LYS A 24 9.59 -49.28 -16.11
CA LYS A 24 9.01 -48.66 -17.30
C LYS A 24 10.10 -48.20 -18.31
N PHE A 25 11.30 -47.84 -17.81
CA PHE A 25 12.46 -47.45 -18.62
C PHE A 25 13.44 -48.60 -18.87
N GLY A 26 13.13 -49.83 -18.50
CA GLY A 26 13.91 -51.02 -18.81
C GLY A 26 15.12 -51.26 -17.93
N MET A 27 15.29 -50.64 -16.79
CA MET A 27 16.40 -50.78 -15.86
C MET A 27 17.79 -50.68 -16.54
N PRO A 28 18.16 -49.53 -17.10
CA PRO A 28 19.45 -49.41 -17.82
C PRO A 28 20.62 -49.53 -16.84
N ASP A 29 21.77 -50.06 -17.34
CA ASP A 29 22.97 -50.26 -16.52
C ASP A 29 23.49 -48.94 -15.92
N SER A 30 23.27 -47.82 -16.60
CA SER A 30 23.61 -46.47 -16.11
C SER A 30 22.91 -46.09 -14.79
N PHE A 31 21.75 -46.68 -14.48
CA PHE A 31 21.07 -46.50 -13.21
C PHE A 31 21.93 -47.04 -12.06
N PHE A 32 22.45 -48.26 -12.19
CA PHE A 32 23.26 -48.92 -11.17
C PHE A 32 24.63 -48.24 -10.98
N GLN A 33 25.14 -47.55 -12.00
CA GLN A 33 26.37 -46.79 -11.91
C GLN A 33 26.20 -45.42 -11.24
N LYS A 34 25.02 -44.85 -11.32
CA LYS A 34 24.74 -43.48 -10.85
C LYS A 34 24.34 -43.40 -9.35
N PHE A 35 23.83 -44.49 -8.82
CA PHE A 35 23.37 -44.55 -7.43
C PHE A 35 24.28 -45.45 -6.60
N ASP A 36 25.23 -44.85 -5.88
CA ASP A 36 26.14 -45.56 -4.98
C ASP A 36 25.33 -46.29 -3.87
N GLY A 37 25.73 -47.53 -3.57
CA GLY A 37 25.12 -48.37 -2.55
C GLY A 37 23.85 -49.13 -2.99
N ILE A 38 23.40 -49.02 -4.22
CA ILE A 38 22.30 -49.85 -4.74
C ILE A 38 22.75 -51.27 -5.03
N LEU A 39 23.99 -51.47 -5.47
CA LEU A 39 24.60 -52.75 -5.61
C LEU A 39 25.08 -53.27 -4.22
N GLN A 40 24.79 -54.52 -3.89
CA GLN A 40 25.37 -55.14 -2.72
C GLN A 40 26.85 -55.48 -2.96
N GLU A 41 27.62 -55.62 -1.89
CA GLU A 41 29.04 -55.87 -1.99
C GLU A 41 29.28 -57.18 -2.76
N GLY A 42 29.98 -57.07 -3.95
CA GLY A 42 30.22 -58.16 -4.86
C GLY A 42 29.07 -58.55 -5.82
N GLU A 43 27.95 -57.81 -5.82
CA GLU A 43 26.82 -58.06 -6.70
C GLU A 43 27.04 -57.49 -8.12
N SER A 44 26.78 -58.26 -9.12
CA SER A 44 26.77 -57.81 -10.52
C SER A 44 25.48 -57.07 -10.86
N VAL A 45 25.52 -56.22 -11.87
CA VAL A 45 24.31 -55.48 -12.37
C VAL A 45 23.21 -56.47 -12.81
N ALA A 46 23.57 -57.64 -13.36
CA ALA A 46 22.59 -58.67 -13.74
C ALA A 46 21.85 -59.26 -12.52
N GLU A 47 22.57 -59.56 -11.48
CA GLU A 47 22.00 -60.05 -10.23
C GLU A 47 21.13 -59.02 -9.56
N ALA A 48 21.56 -57.77 -9.53
CA ALA A 48 20.76 -56.65 -9.00
C ALA A 48 19.45 -56.47 -9.76
N LYS A 49 19.46 -56.57 -11.13
CA LYS A 49 18.24 -56.55 -11.93
C LYS A 49 17.27 -57.69 -11.57
N ILE A 50 17.75 -58.87 -11.31
CA ILE A 50 16.93 -59.99 -10.88
C ILE A 50 16.37 -59.74 -9.48
N ARG A 51 17.19 -59.27 -8.57
CA ARG A 51 16.77 -58.87 -7.20
C ARG A 51 15.67 -57.84 -7.24
N PHE A 52 15.80 -56.79 -8.05
CA PHE A 52 14.79 -55.76 -8.16
C PHE A 52 13.48 -56.27 -8.79
N LYS A 53 13.55 -57.12 -9.81
CA LYS A 53 12.33 -57.76 -10.35
C LYS A 53 11.62 -58.62 -9.34
N ASN A 54 12.37 -59.39 -8.54
CA ASN A 54 11.78 -60.19 -7.47
C ASN A 54 11.17 -59.32 -6.39
N LEU A 55 11.84 -58.28 -5.96
CA LEU A 55 11.33 -57.32 -4.98
C LEU A 55 10.06 -56.59 -5.48
N HIS A 56 10.07 -56.17 -6.79
CA HIS A 56 8.89 -55.58 -7.40
C HIS A 56 7.70 -56.54 -7.37
N ALA A 57 7.90 -57.81 -7.79
CA ALA A 57 6.81 -58.81 -7.78
C ALA A 57 6.32 -59.16 -6.37
N GLU A 58 7.19 -59.08 -5.33
CA GLU A 58 6.82 -59.21 -3.94
C GLU A 58 6.00 -58.01 -3.45
N LEU A 59 6.48 -56.80 -3.70
CA LEU A 59 5.77 -55.56 -3.29
C LEU A 59 4.42 -55.42 -3.96
N GLU A 60 4.28 -55.81 -5.24
CA GLU A 60 2.98 -55.79 -5.94
C GLU A 60 1.93 -56.71 -5.29
N LYS A 61 2.36 -57.82 -4.64
CA LYS A 61 1.47 -58.73 -3.93
C LYS A 61 1.24 -58.34 -2.46
N SER A 62 2.06 -57.46 -1.92
CA SER A 62 2.00 -57.05 -0.52
C SER A 62 0.93 -55.98 -0.30
N LYS A 63 0.33 -55.98 0.89
CA LYS A 63 -0.52 -54.88 1.31
C LYS A 63 0.37 -53.71 1.75
N ILE A 64 0.52 -52.73 0.87
CA ILE A 64 1.33 -51.55 1.15
C ILE A 64 0.56 -50.62 2.08
N THR A 65 1.18 -50.24 3.18
CA THR A 65 0.68 -49.24 4.11
C THR A 65 1.25 -47.87 3.74
N SER A 66 0.51 -46.81 4.02
CA SER A 66 0.96 -45.43 3.95
C SER A 66 1.03 -44.79 5.32
N ILE A 67 1.38 -43.52 5.43
CA ILE A 67 1.37 -42.78 6.68
C ILE A 67 -0.09 -42.53 7.06
N GLU A 68 -0.55 -43.01 8.18
CA GLU A 68 -1.94 -42.88 8.65
C GLU A 68 -2.42 -41.42 8.64
N THR A 69 -1.54 -40.52 9.08
CA THR A 69 -1.85 -39.07 9.06
C THR A 69 -2.06 -38.54 7.62
N LEU A 70 -1.22 -38.97 6.68
CA LEU A 70 -1.35 -38.58 5.28
C LEU A 70 -2.64 -39.13 4.66
N ASP A 71 -2.93 -40.43 4.88
CA ASP A 71 -4.14 -41.06 4.33
C ASP A 71 -5.40 -40.36 4.86
N ARG A 72 -5.48 -40.13 6.17
CA ARG A 72 -6.60 -39.41 6.80
C ARG A 72 -6.76 -37.98 6.20
N ASN A 73 -5.67 -37.25 6.04
CA ASN A 73 -5.69 -35.89 5.51
C ASN A 73 -6.04 -35.86 4.02
N LEU A 74 -5.59 -36.85 3.23
CA LEU A 74 -5.96 -37.01 1.83
C LEU A 74 -7.46 -37.32 1.69
N ASP A 75 -7.99 -38.25 2.49
CA ASP A 75 -9.40 -38.61 2.48
C ASP A 75 -10.29 -37.42 2.85
N ALA A 76 -9.89 -36.66 3.89
CA ALA A 76 -10.59 -35.47 4.30
C ALA A 76 -10.52 -34.35 3.23
N LEU A 77 -9.36 -34.18 2.59
CA LEU A 77 -9.18 -33.22 1.49
C LEU A 77 -10.07 -33.56 0.29
N CYS A 78 -10.07 -34.84 -0.12
CA CYS A 78 -10.89 -35.32 -1.23
C CYS A 78 -12.38 -35.16 -0.93
N ALA A 79 -12.82 -35.42 0.29
CA ALA A 79 -14.20 -35.20 0.71
C ALA A 79 -14.61 -33.72 0.64
N VAL A 80 -13.77 -32.80 1.09
CA VAL A 80 -14.05 -31.35 1.08
C VAL A 80 -14.11 -30.81 -0.35
N LEU A 81 -13.21 -31.26 -1.22
CA LEU A 81 -13.09 -30.75 -2.62
C LEU A 81 -13.90 -31.57 -3.62
N ASN A 82 -14.56 -32.64 -3.17
CA ASN A 82 -15.27 -33.59 -4.01
C ASN A 82 -14.40 -34.17 -5.14
N LEU A 83 -13.18 -34.59 -4.76
CA LEU A 83 -12.19 -35.26 -5.60
C LEU A 83 -12.40 -36.77 -5.57
N ASP A 84 -11.99 -37.44 -6.67
CA ASP A 84 -12.09 -38.89 -6.77
C ASP A 84 -10.81 -39.63 -6.34
N GLU A 85 -10.81 -40.95 -6.46
CA GLU A 85 -9.69 -41.81 -6.07
C GLU A 85 -8.45 -41.58 -6.94
N ILE A 86 -8.62 -41.15 -8.19
CA ILE A 86 -7.51 -40.87 -9.11
C ILE A 86 -6.85 -39.55 -8.69
N ASP A 87 -7.64 -38.52 -8.43
CA ASP A 87 -7.18 -37.25 -7.90
C ASP A 87 -6.38 -37.44 -6.60
N ARG A 88 -6.91 -38.30 -5.69
CA ARG A 88 -6.27 -38.65 -4.41
C ARG A 88 -4.88 -39.23 -4.63
N LYS A 89 -4.74 -40.20 -5.56
CA LYS A 89 -3.45 -40.84 -5.86
C LYS A 89 -2.46 -39.87 -6.49
N ILE A 90 -2.91 -38.95 -7.34
CA ILE A 90 -2.07 -37.90 -7.92
C ILE A 90 -1.54 -36.96 -6.82
N ILE A 91 -2.45 -36.51 -5.92
CA ILE A 91 -2.03 -35.64 -4.80
C ILE A 91 -1.07 -36.38 -3.88
N GLU A 92 -1.34 -37.65 -3.56
CA GLU A 92 -0.45 -38.47 -2.75
C GLU A 92 0.95 -38.57 -3.37
N PHE A 93 1.03 -38.88 -4.67
CA PHE A 93 2.31 -38.88 -5.41
C PHE A 93 3.01 -37.53 -5.32
N ALA A 94 2.28 -36.44 -5.56
CA ALA A 94 2.82 -35.09 -5.52
C ALA A 94 3.35 -34.73 -4.12
N VAL A 95 2.65 -35.12 -3.03
CA VAL A 95 3.14 -34.90 -1.66
C VAL A 95 4.42 -35.70 -1.41
N ILE A 96 4.45 -36.98 -1.76
CA ILE A 96 5.58 -37.87 -1.46
C ILE A 96 6.82 -37.48 -2.28
N VAL A 97 6.67 -37.14 -3.57
CA VAL A 97 7.80 -36.73 -4.40
C VAL A 97 8.40 -35.38 -3.98
N ASN A 98 7.59 -34.49 -3.41
CA ASN A 98 8.09 -33.20 -2.91
C ASN A 98 8.80 -33.32 -1.54
N GLU A 99 8.45 -34.28 -0.70
CA GLU A 99 8.99 -34.41 0.66
C GLU A 99 10.12 -35.43 0.79
N PHE A 100 10.14 -36.48 -0.04
CA PHE A 100 11.10 -37.56 0.11
C PHE A 100 12.12 -37.59 -1.05
N SER A 101 13.36 -37.23 -0.74
CA SER A 101 14.47 -37.16 -1.71
C SER A 101 14.70 -38.47 -2.44
N ALA A 102 14.49 -39.62 -1.80
CA ALA A 102 14.67 -40.95 -2.41
C ALA A 102 13.82 -41.13 -3.68
N LEU A 103 12.51 -40.75 -3.63
CA LEU A 103 11.66 -40.81 -4.82
C LEU A 103 11.98 -39.66 -5.80
N GLN A 104 12.27 -38.49 -5.27
CA GLN A 104 12.62 -37.33 -6.09
C GLN A 104 13.87 -37.58 -6.95
N ASP A 105 14.91 -38.20 -6.39
CA ASP A 105 16.16 -38.49 -7.12
C ASP A 105 15.93 -39.50 -8.26
N ILE A 106 15.07 -40.49 -8.02
CA ILE A 106 14.69 -41.44 -9.06
C ILE A 106 13.89 -40.75 -10.15
N CYS A 107 12.90 -39.94 -9.78
CA CYS A 107 12.14 -39.16 -10.76
C CYS A 107 13.02 -38.17 -11.55
N ARG A 108 14.05 -37.62 -10.91
CA ARG A 108 15.06 -36.76 -11.56
C ARG A 108 15.94 -37.54 -12.53
N TYR A 109 16.30 -38.78 -12.20
CA TYR A 109 17.07 -39.67 -13.06
C TYR A 109 16.34 -39.99 -14.36
N LEU A 110 15.01 -40.12 -14.36
CA LEU A 110 14.19 -40.36 -15.55
C LEU A 110 14.29 -39.22 -16.58
N GLY A 111 14.72 -38.01 -16.15
CA GLY A 111 14.97 -36.88 -17.02
C GLY A 111 13.71 -36.22 -17.57
N ASP A 112 13.92 -35.46 -18.64
CA ASP A 112 12.83 -34.77 -19.35
C ASP A 112 12.09 -35.76 -20.26
N MET A 113 10.75 -35.63 -20.27
CA MET A 113 9.90 -36.48 -21.09
C MET A 113 8.75 -35.66 -21.72
N HIS A 114 8.31 -36.09 -22.89
CA HIS A 114 7.16 -35.50 -23.54
C HIS A 114 5.87 -35.77 -22.74
N ILE A 115 4.89 -34.86 -22.80
CA ILE A 115 3.64 -34.91 -22.00
C ILE A 115 2.88 -36.24 -22.11
N ILE A 116 2.88 -36.89 -23.27
CA ILE A 116 2.21 -38.20 -23.45
C ILE A 116 2.93 -39.27 -22.62
N ALA A 117 4.27 -39.34 -22.72
CA ALA A 117 5.08 -40.25 -21.93
C ALA A 117 4.92 -39.97 -20.40
N PHE A 118 4.80 -38.73 -20.02
CA PHE A 118 4.54 -38.32 -18.62
C PHE A 118 3.25 -38.95 -18.09
N TYR A 119 2.12 -38.88 -18.83
CA TYR A 119 0.86 -39.52 -18.36
C TYR A 119 1.02 -41.05 -18.25
N GLU A 120 1.72 -41.68 -19.17
CA GLU A 120 1.95 -43.12 -19.11
C GLU A 120 2.83 -43.52 -17.92
N VAL A 121 3.94 -42.79 -17.68
CA VAL A 121 4.86 -43.08 -16.59
C VAL A 121 4.21 -42.82 -15.24
N LEU A 122 3.57 -41.67 -15.07
CA LEU A 122 2.84 -41.36 -13.82
C LEU A 122 1.73 -42.39 -13.57
N GLY A 123 0.92 -42.70 -14.58
CA GLY A 123 -0.14 -43.70 -14.47
C GLY A 123 0.41 -45.06 -14.05
N TYR A 124 1.50 -45.51 -14.63
CA TYR A 124 2.15 -46.76 -14.26
C TYR A 124 2.70 -46.75 -12.81
N ILE A 125 3.31 -45.64 -12.38
CA ILE A 125 3.81 -45.47 -11.01
C ILE A 125 2.67 -45.57 -9.99
N ILE A 126 1.56 -44.83 -10.19
CA ILE A 126 0.46 -44.77 -9.22
C ILE A 126 -0.58 -45.90 -9.42
N GLY A 127 -0.39 -46.74 -10.44
CA GLY A 127 -1.30 -47.86 -10.74
C GLY A 127 -2.67 -47.42 -11.26
N VAL A 128 -2.69 -46.49 -12.22
CA VAL A 128 -3.89 -45.91 -12.85
C VAL A 128 -3.70 -45.84 -14.38
N PRO A 129 -4.73 -46.05 -15.20
CA PRO A 129 -4.64 -45.86 -16.67
C PRO A 129 -4.15 -44.45 -17.04
N ALA A 130 -3.29 -44.34 -18.04
CA ALA A 130 -2.78 -43.05 -18.52
C ALA A 130 -3.88 -42.10 -19.02
N THR A 131 -4.99 -42.67 -19.54
CA THR A 131 -6.16 -41.91 -19.95
C THR A 131 -6.80 -41.15 -18.80
N ASP A 132 -6.87 -41.81 -17.66
CA ASP A 132 -7.53 -41.29 -16.45
C ASP A 132 -6.66 -40.22 -15.78
N VAL A 133 -5.33 -40.44 -15.77
CA VAL A 133 -4.36 -39.41 -15.34
C VAL A 133 -4.50 -38.15 -16.21
N LYS A 134 -4.59 -38.33 -17.53
CA LYS A 134 -4.77 -37.23 -18.48
C LYS A 134 -6.07 -36.45 -18.20
N GLU A 135 -7.18 -37.14 -17.95
CA GLU A 135 -8.46 -36.51 -17.61
C GLU A 135 -8.38 -35.73 -16.28
N ALA A 136 -7.79 -36.33 -15.23
CA ALA A 136 -7.63 -35.71 -13.93
C ALA A 136 -6.72 -34.43 -13.94
N LEU A 137 -5.79 -34.36 -14.90
CA LEU A 137 -4.86 -33.23 -15.03
C LEU A 137 -5.27 -32.20 -16.10
N ARG A 138 -6.43 -32.32 -16.73
CA ARG A 138 -6.96 -31.29 -17.64
C ARG A 138 -7.22 -29.97 -16.91
N PRO A 139 -7.07 -28.80 -17.58
CA PRO A 139 -7.35 -27.50 -16.96
C PRO A 139 -8.75 -27.37 -16.35
N GLU A 140 -9.75 -28.07 -16.95
CA GLU A 140 -11.15 -28.06 -16.51
C GLU A 140 -11.46 -29.08 -15.41
N SER A 141 -10.51 -29.96 -15.04
CA SER A 141 -10.71 -30.96 -13.99
C SER A 141 -10.90 -30.33 -12.61
N LYS A 142 -11.57 -31.05 -11.71
CA LYS A 142 -11.77 -30.62 -10.33
C LYS A 142 -10.46 -30.38 -9.61
N LEU A 143 -9.49 -31.28 -9.81
CA LEU A 143 -8.15 -31.18 -9.21
C LEU A 143 -7.47 -29.88 -9.61
N ARG A 144 -7.42 -29.56 -10.90
CA ARG A 144 -6.79 -28.34 -11.40
C ARG A 144 -7.56 -27.07 -10.98
N GLN A 145 -8.87 -27.11 -10.99
CA GLN A 145 -9.73 -26.00 -10.55
C GLN A 145 -9.71 -25.78 -9.03
N SER A 146 -9.24 -26.74 -8.24
CA SER A 146 -9.06 -26.59 -6.78
C SER A 146 -8.00 -25.55 -6.43
N ASN A 147 -7.08 -25.24 -7.35
CA ASN A 147 -5.89 -24.43 -7.16
C ASN A 147 -4.92 -24.96 -6.07
N ILE A 148 -5.05 -26.20 -5.66
CA ILE A 148 -4.12 -26.82 -4.70
C ILE A 148 -2.85 -27.26 -5.39
N LEU A 149 -3.00 -27.83 -6.59
CA LEU A 149 -1.91 -28.38 -7.37
C LEU A 149 -1.79 -27.65 -8.71
N GLU A 150 -0.62 -27.06 -8.94
CA GLU A 150 -0.24 -26.48 -10.22
C GLU A 150 0.65 -27.46 -10.97
N MET A 151 0.46 -27.57 -12.27
CA MET A 151 1.31 -28.35 -13.15
C MET A 151 2.19 -27.40 -13.98
N ASN A 152 3.50 -27.66 -14.00
CA ASN A 152 4.43 -26.91 -14.82
C ASN A 152 4.35 -27.42 -16.27
N GLU A 153 3.55 -26.75 -17.10
CA GLU A 153 3.30 -27.11 -18.52
C GLU A 153 4.43 -26.58 -19.42
N ARG A 154 5.53 -27.33 -19.50
CA ARG A 154 6.61 -27.12 -20.47
C ARG A 154 6.53 -28.17 -21.55
N GLN A 155 7.24 -27.97 -22.68
CA GLN A 155 7.35 -29.00 -23.72
C GLN A 155 7.97 -30.29 -23.17
N ASP A 156 8.96 -30.14 -22.29
CA ASP A 156 9.64 -31.26 -21.63
C ASP A 156 9.31 -31.20 -20.13
N ILE A 157 8.73 -32.27 -19.60
CA ILE A 157 8.19 -32.40 -18.25
C ILE A 157 9.10 -33.36 -17.46
N ARG A 158 9.41 -32.95 -16.23
CA ARG A 158 10.14 -33.80 -15.27
C ARG A 158 9.27 -34.15 -14.10
N LEU A 159 9.21 -35.42 -13.73
CA LEU A 159 8.37 -35.94 -12.64
C LEU A 159 8.74 -35.38 -11.26
N ASP A 160 10.01 -35.04 -11.02
CA ASP A 160 10.49 -34.52 -9.73
C ASP A 160 10.05 -33.07 -9.46
N CYS A 161 9.62 -32.31 -10.47
CA CYS A 161 9.29 -30.89 -10.30
C CYS A 161 8.05 -30.44 -11.09
N VAL A 162 7.30 -31.38 -11.69
CA VAL A 162 6.09 -31.07 -12.48
C VAL A 162 4.97 -30.53 -11.59
N PHE A 163 4.82 -31.07 -10.40
CA PHE A 163 3.78 -30.68 -9.45
C PHE A 163 4.31 -29.67 -8.47
N LYS A 164 3.65 -28.52 -8.41
CA LYS A 164 3.87 -27.49 -7.42
C LYS A 164 2.58 -27.26 -6.65
N PHE A 165 2.69 -27.28 -5.34
CA PHE A 165 1.59 -26.84 -4.50
C PHE A 165 1.54 -25.31 -4.45
N PHE A 166 0.36 -24.76 -4.40
CA PHE A 166 0.16 -23.31 -4.37
C PHE A 166 0.87 -22.62 -3.17
N TYR A 167 1.21 -23.36 -2.12
CA TYR A 167 2.13 -22.90 -1.10
C TYR A 167 3.15 -24.00 -0.72
N ILE A 168 4.35 -23.56 -0.41
CA ILE A 168 5.55 -24.40 -0.37
C ILE A 168 5.54 -25.48 0.72
N TYR A 169 4.79 -25.27 1.81
CA TYR A 169 4.76 -26.19 2.95
C TYR A 169 3.51 -27.11 2.96
N PHE A 170 2.74 -27.14 1.87
CA PHE A 170 1.53 -27.96 1.80
C PHE A 170 1.80 -29.44 2.03
N SER A 171 2.84 -29.97 1.40
CA SER A 171 3.25 -31.37 1.54
C SER A 171 3.61 -31.70 2.99
N THR A 172 4.42 -30.85 3.63
CA THR A 172 4.81 -30.98 5.02
C THR A 172 3.61 -30.94 5.96
N ASP A 173 2.67 -29.99 5.71
CA ASP A 173 1.45 -29.88 6.52
C ASP A 173 0.52 -31.09 6.32
N MET A 174 0.42 -31.64 5.09
CA MET A 174 -0.32 -32.89 4.82
C MET A 174 0.20 -34.10 5.60
N LEU A 175 1.50 -34.16 5.82
CA LEU A 175 2.13 -35.25 6.60
C LEU A 175 1.94 -35.07 8.11
N ASN A 176 1.88 -33.84 8.61
CA ASN A 176 1.99 -33.54 10.03
C ASN A 176 0.69 -33.08 10.71
N ALA A 177 -0.31 -32.60 9.98
CA ALA A 177 -1.55 -32.10 10.57
C ALA A 177 -2.36 -33.22 11.26
N GLN A 178 -2.61 -33.06 12.55
CA GLN A 178 -3.28 -34.06 13.40
C GLN A 178 -4.69 -33.60 13.81
N GLY A 179 -5.42 -32.93 13.02
CA GLY A 179 -6.73 -32.42 13.42
C GLY A 179 -7.70 -32.32 12.26
N ASP A 180 -8.41 -31.22 12.23
CA ASP A 180 -9.23 -30.85 11.09
C ASP A 180 -8.35 -30.60 9.87
N ILE A 181 -8.79 -31.02 8.68
CA ILE A 181 -8.10 -30.76 7.40
C ILE A 181 -7.82 -29.26 7.19
N LEU A 182 -8.60 -28.37 7.78
CA LEU A 182 -8.38 -26.94 7.74
C LEU A 182 -7.05 -26.51 8.36
N GLU A 183 -6.45 -27.35 9.20
CA GLU A 183 -5.11 -27.09 9.76
C GLU A 183 -4.01 -27.10 8.71
N VAL A 184 -4.16 -27.90 7.65
CA VAL A 184 -3.25 -27.93 6.51
C VAL A 184 -3.18 -26.58 5.81
N PHE A 185 -4.26 -25.80 5.86
CA PHE A 185 -4.36 -24.49 5.20
C PHE A 185 -3.99 -23.29 6.08
N ARG A 186 -3.47 -23.51 7.30
CA ARG A 186 -3.17 -22.42 8.26
C ARG A 186 -2.22 -21.34 7.73
N SER A 187 -1.39 -21.66 6.76
CA SER A 187 -0.51 -20.70 6.09
C SER A 187 -1.23 -19.82 5.05
N THR A 188 -2.45 -20.15 4.70
CA THR A 188 -3.24 -19.45 3.67
C THR A 188 -4.42 -18.71 4.28
N PHE A 189 -5.12 -19.33 5.21
CA PHE A 189 -6.17 -18.74 6.01
C PHE A 189 -6.21 -19.38 7.40
N PHE A 190 -6.70 -18.65 8.38
CA PHE A 190 -6.78 -19.12 9.75
C PHE A 190 -8.06 -18.61 10.43
N LYS A 191 -8.51 -19.36 11.43
CA LYS A 191 -9.71 -19.00 12.18
C LYS A 191 -9.46 -17.75 13.02
N ALA A 192 -10.25 -16.70 12.79
CA ALA A 192 -10.18 -15.46 13.54
C ALA A 192 -10.80 -15.61 14.94
N GLY A 193 -10.28 -14.83 15.89
CA GLY A 193 -10.86 -14.76 17.23
C GLY A 193 -12.26 -14.15 17.24
N ARG A 194 -13.06 -14.45 18.26
CA ARG A 194 -14.40 -13.87 18.44
C ARG A 194 -14.32 -12.44 18.98
N SER A 195 -15.24 -11.57 18.56
CA SER A 195 -15.41 -10.24 19.14
C SER A 195 -16.30 -10.29 20.39
N SER A 196 -16.00 -9.44 21.37
CA SER A 196 -16.87 -9.20 22.53
C SER A 196 -17.84 -8.02 22.29
N LEU A 197 -17.78 -7.37 21.14
CA LEU A 197 -18.61 -6.23 20.76
C LEU A 197 -19.98 -6.72 20.28
N LYS A 198 -21.00 -5.83 20.43
CA LYS A 198 -22.35 -6.04 19.93
C LYS A 198 -22.68 -5.03 18.84
N PHE A 199 -23.73 -5.26 18.07
CA PHE A 199 -24.15 -4.35 16.99
C PHE A 199 -24.40 -2.92 17.51
N ASP A 200 -24.90 -2.78 18.73
CA ASP A 200 -25.10 -1.49 19.40
C ASP A 200 -23.83 -0.64 19.49
N ASP A 201 -22.67 -1.27 19.52
CA ASP A 201 -21.39 -0.55 19.52
C ASP A 201 -21.11 0.14 18.18
N PHE A 202 -21.78 -0.30 17.12
CA PHE A 202 -21.62 0.17 15.73
C PHE A 202 -22.81 1.01 15.23
N ARG A 203 -23.79 1.38 16.06
CA ARG A 203 -24.96 2.22 15.67
C ARG A 203 -24.59 3.55 14.99
N HIS A 204 -23.37 4.01 15.14
CA HIS A 204 -22.90 5.23 14.48
C HIS A 204 -22.57 5.01 13.00
N ILE A 205 -22.51 3.77 12.56
CA ILE A 205 -22.35 3.36 11.17
C ILE A 205 -23.76 3.25 10.58
N LYS A 206 -23.98 3.91 9.45
CA LYS A 206 -25.31 3.92 8.80
C LYS A 206 -25.52 2.63 8.01
N VAL A 207 -25.75 1.54 8.71
CA VAL A 207 -26.00 0.23 8.11
C VAL A 207 -27.12 -0.46 8.89
N ASP A 208 -28.03 -1.09 8.18
CA ASP A 208 -29.06 -1.92 8.76
C ASP A 208 -28.52 -3.36 8.95
N GLU A 209 -28.51 -3.78 10.20
CA GLU A 209 -28.09 -5.13 10.60
C GLU A 209 -28.91 -6.23 9.94
N ALA A 210 -30.22 -6.04 9.86
CA ALA A 210 -31.14 -7.02 9.28
C ALA A 210 -30.86 -7.23 7.79
N THR A 211 -30.49 -6.15 7.07
CA THR A 211 -30.12 -6.21 5.65
C THR A 211 -28.86 -7.06 5.44
N ILE A 212 -27.78 -6.83 6.24
CA ILE A 212 -26.54 -7.61 6.12
C ILE A 212 -26.82 -9.08 6.42
N LYS A 213 -27.47 -9.38 7.55
CA LYS A 213 -27.76 -10.75 7.96
C LYS A 213 -28.65 -11.47 6.96
N SER A 214 -29.69 -10.81 6.47
CA SER A 214 -30.60 -11.38 5.46
C SER A 214 -29.86 -11.67 4.16
N HIS A 215 -28.98 -10.80 3.71
CA HIS A 215 -28.19 -11.01 2.51
C HIS A 215 -27.25 -12.21 2.65
N ILE A 216 -26.50 -12.32 3.76
CA ILE A 216 -25.61 -13.45 4.03
C ILE A 216 -26.35 -14.79 4.14
N LEU A 217 -27.57 -14.79 4.69
CA LEU A 217 -28.35 -16.02 4.91
C LEU A 217 -29.12 -16.50 3.68
N LYS A 218 -29.54 -15.58 2.78
CA LYS A 218 -30.45 -15.90 1.67
C LYS A 218 -29.77 -16.02 0.31
N ALA A 219 -28.59 -15.42 0.14
CA ALA A 219 -27.92 -15.47 -1.15
C ALA A 219 -27.22 -16.82 -1.36
N ASP A 220 -27.35 -17.38 -2.55
CA ASP A 220 -26.76 -18.67 -2.90
C ASP A 220 -25.23 -18.55 -3.15
N LYS A 221 -24.78 -17.47 -3.74
CA LYS A 221 -23.40 -17.18 -4.05
C LYS A 221 -23.17 -15.69 -4.28
N GLY A 222 -21.91 -15.29 -4.42
CA GLY A 222 -21.54 -13.94 -4.78
C GLY A 222 -21.72 -12.91 -3.67
N VAL A 223 -21.71 -13.31 -2.37
CA VAL A 223 -21.87 -12.38 -1.26
C VAL A 223 -20.56 -11.68 -0.96
N ASN A 224 -20.47 -10.39 -1.31
CA ASN A 224 -19.28 -9.57 -1.14
C ASN A 224 -19.60 -8.23 -0.48
N ILE A 225 -19.06 -8.00 0.70
CA ILE A 225 -19.30 -6.79 1.51
C ILE A 225 -17.98 -6.04 1.68
N LEU A 226 -17.90 -4.80 1.18
CA LEU A 226 -16.72 -3.95 1.29
C LEU A 226 -16.84 -2.99 2.46
N LEU A 227 -15.87 -3.01 3.37
CA LEU A 227 -15.73 -2.10 4.49
C LEU A 227 -14.55 -1.16 4.25
N TYR A 228 -14.76 0.14 4.26
CA TYR A 228 -13.68 1.10 4.04
C TYR A 228 -13.65 2.22 5.07
N GLY A 229 -12.49 2.82 5.29
CA GLY A 229 -12.28 3.95 6.20
C GLY A 229 -10.98 3.87 6.97
N LEU A 230 -10.69 4.88 7.78
CA LEU A 230 -9.42 5.04 8.46
C LEU A 230 -9.03 3.81 9.31
N PRO A 231 -7.72 3.50 9.44
CA PRO A 231 -7.26 2.44 10.33
C PRO A 231 -7.77 2.61 11.76
N GLY A 232 -8.08 1.48 12.42
CA GLY A 232 -8.48 1.47 13.83
C GLY A 232 -9.91 1.98 14.10
N THR A 233 -10.75 2.10 13.09
CA THR A 233 -12.18 2.49 13.24
C THR A 233 -13.10 1.33 13.63
N GLY A 234 -12.58 0.09 13.66
CA GLY A 234 -13.32 -1.09 14.12
C GLY A 234 -13.86 -1.99 12.99
N LYS A 235 -13.38 -1.85 11.74
CA LYS A 235 -13.81 -2.68 10.59
C LYS A 235 -13.68 -4.17 10.86
N THR A 236 -12.51 -4.63 11.25
CA THR A 236 -12.21 -6.05 11.57
C THR A 236 -13.07 -6.55 12.73
N GLU A 237 -13.27 -5.74 13.78
CA GLU A 237 -14.12 -6.12 14.92
C GLU A 237 -15.60 -6.22 14.53
N PHE A 238 -16.05 -5.41 13.59
CA PHE A 238 -17.41 -5.49 13.06
C PHE A 238 -17.65 -6.83 12.34
N VAL A 239 -16.70 -7.27 11.51
CA VAL A 239 -16.81 -8.57 10.83
C VAL A 239 -16.84 -9.72 11.85
N LYS A 240 -15.96 -9.69 12.85
CA LYS A 240 -15.95 -10.68 13.95
C LYS A 240 -17.28 -10.72 14.70
N MET A 241 -17.88 -9.55 14.94
CA MET A 241 -19.17 -9.43 15.60
C MET A 241 -20.30 -10.04 14.74
N ILE A 242 -20.37 -9.70 13.44
CA ILE A 242 -21.37 -10.27 12.52
C ILE A 242 -21.26 -11.79 12.45
N ALA A 243 -20.04 -12.32 12.33
CA ALA A 243 -19.81 -13.77 12.31
C ALA A 243 -20.30 -14.45 13.61
N ALA A 244 -20.02 -13.82 14.76
CA ALA A 244 -20.45 -14.33 16.07
C ALA A 244 -22.00 -14.32 16.21
N GLU A 245 -22.67 -13.28 15.77
CA GLU A 245 -24.13 -13.16 15.83
C GLU A 245 -24.86 -14.12 14.87
N LEU A 246 -24.22 -14.46 13.72
CA LEU A 246 -24.72 -15.47 12.82
C LEU A 246 -24.34 -16.90 13.23
N ASN A 247 -23.61 -17.05 14.34
CA ASN A 247 -23.03 -18.34 14.80
C ASN A 247 -22.20 -19.03 13.72
N ARG A 248 -21.45 -18.25 12.92
CA ARG A 248 -20.55 -18.74 11.88
C ARG A 248 -19.09 -18.61 12.31
N ASN A 249 -18.23 -19.49 11.79
CA ASN A 249 -16.80 -19.30 11.94
C ASN A 249 -16.32 -18.19 11.02
N LEU A 250 -15.33 -17.43 11.46
CA LEU A 250 -14.67 -16.42 10.63
C LEU A 250 -13.24 -16.87 10.32
N TYR A 251 -12.91 -16.86 9.05
CA TYR A 251 -11.56 -17.16 8.58
C TYR A 251 -10.94 -15.93 7.93
N GLU A 252 -9.74 -15.61 8.35
CA GLU A 252 -8.96 -14.48 7.83
C GLU A 252 -7.92 -14.97 6.84
N ILE A 253 -7.82 -14.32 5.68
CA ILE A 253 -6.80 -14.62 4.68
C ILE A 253 -5.45 -14.12 5.18
N ALA A 254 -4.45 -15.00 5.22
CA ALA A 254 -3.12 -14.69 5.72
C ALA A 254 -2.43 -13.61 4.89
N SER A 255 -1.83 -12.64 5.56
CA SER A 255 -1.00 -11.59 4.95
C SER A 255 0.49 -11.93 4.97
N LYS A 256 0.91 -12.90 5.80
CA LYS A 256 2.30 -13.32 6.00
C LYS A 256 2.43 -14.82 5.99
N SER A 257 3.63 -15.28 5.62
CA SER A 257 4.03 -16.67 5.79
C SER A 257 4.18 -16.99 7.28
N ARG A 258 3.70 -18.16 7.68
CA ARG A 258 3.85 -18.66 9.05
C ARG A 258 5.28 -19.16 9.32
N TYR A 259 5.99 -19.57 8.28
CA TYR A 259 7.30 -20.22 8.38
C TYR A 259 8.47 -19.27 8.17
N THR A 260 8.33 -18.25 7.30
CA THR A 260 9.42 -17.34 6.93
C THR A 260 9.20 -15.90 7.37
N ASP A 261 8.06 -15.59 7.95
CA ASP A 261 7.63 -14.23 8.35
C ASP A 261 7.56 -13.22 7.19
N ASP A 262 7.72 -13.70 5.94
CA ASP A 262 7.63 -12.87 4.73
C ASP A 262 6.19 -12.47 4.44
N ASN A 263 6.01 -11.25 3.95
CA ASN A 263 4.71 -10.78 3.46
C ASN A 263 4.33 -11.47 2.16
N TYR A 264 3.09 -11.92 2.07
CA TYR A 264 2.55 -12.46 0.82
C TYR A 264 2.24 -11.35 -0.17
N SER A 265 2.51 -11.60 -1.45
CA SER A 265 2.05 -10.72 -2.54
C SER A 265 0.51 -10.70 -2.61
N GLY A 266 -0.04 -9.64 -3.19
CA GLY A 266 -1.48 -9.53 -3.40
C GLY A 266 -2.05 -10.70 -4.22
N GLU A 267 -1.32 -11.17 -5.23
CA GLU A 267 -1.69 -12.32 -6.05
C GLU A 267 -1.76 -13.60 -5.21
N LYS A 268 -0.74 -13.88 -4.40
CA LYS A 268 -0.73 -15.05 -3.51
C LYS A 268 -1.86 -15.01 -2.49
N ARG A 269 -2.17 -13.85 -1.92
CA ARG A 269 -3.30 -13.66 -1.02
C ARG A 269 -4.64 -13.92 -1.73
N PHE A 270 -4.75 -13.48 -2.97
CA PHE A 270 -5.96 -13.73 -3.77
C PHE A 270 -6.14 -15.20 -4.15
N LEU A 271 -5.07 -15.91 -4.46
CA LEU A 271 -5.09 -17.38 -4.64
C LEU A 271 -5.49 -18.08 -3.33
N SER A 272 -4.98 -17.62 -2.18
CA SER A 272 -5.40 -18.12 -0.86
C SER A 272 -6.90 -17.93 -0.62
N LEU A 273 -7.48 -16.81 -1.05
CA LEU A 273 -8.94 -16.60 -1.00
C LEU A 273 -9.69 -17.61 -1.86
N LYS A 274 -9.25 -17.85 -3.09
CA LYS A 274 -9.88 -18.84 -3.97
C LYS A 274 -9.84 -20.25 -3.38
N THR A 275 -8.74 -20.61 -2.75
CA THR A 275 -8.61 -21.88 -2.03
C THR A 275 -9.56 -21.92 -0.82
N ALA A 276 -9.63 -20.86 -0.03
CA ALA A 276 -10.54 -20.75 1.11
C ALA A 276 -12.00 -20.91 0.67
N ASP A 277 -12.40 -20.27 -0.44
CA ASP A 277 -13.76 -20.38 -0.98
C ASP A 277 -14.13 -21.81 -1.42
N LYS A 278 -13.15 -22.62 -1.81
CA LYS A 278 -13.38 -24.03 -2.18
C LYS A 278 -13.41 -24.99 -0.97
N VAL A 279 -12.63 -24.67 0.05
CA VAL A 279 -12.42 -25.54 1.20
C VAL A 279 -13.42 -25.25 2.32
N LEU A 280 -13.87 -24.00 2.47
CA LEU A 280 -14.79 -23.59 3.54
C LEU A 280 -16.27 -23.85 3.17
N ASN A 281 -17.10 -24.00 4.18
CA ASN A 281 -18.51 -24.27 4.00
C ASN A 281 -19.34 -22.98 4.05
N LYS A 282 -20.10 -22.70 2.98
CA LYS A 282 -20.93 -21.49 2.86
C LYS A 282 -21.94 -21.25 3.98
N GLU A 283 -22.41 -22.31 4.63
CA GLU A 283 -23.44 -22.22 5.68
C GLU A 283 -22.84 -21.97 7.07
N ARG A 284 -21.58 -22.40 7.28
CA ARG A 284 -20.91 -22.36 8.58
C ARG A 284 -19.83 -21.30 8.70
N ASP A 285 -19.34 -20.82 7.56
CA ASP A 285 -18.12 -20.04 7.52
C ASP A 285 -18.33 -18.69 6.82
N ILE A 286 -17.46 -17.74 7.16
CA ILE A 286 -17.35 -16.41 6.54
C ILE A 286 -15.86 -16.15 6.33
N ILE A 287 -15.53 -15.53 5.20
CA ILE A 287 -14.15 -15.12 4.88
C ILE A 287 -13.98 -13.63 5.16
N MET A 288 -12.82 -13.26 5.71
CA MET A 288 -12.37 -11.87 5.84
C MET A 288 -11.07 -11.68 5.09
N PHE A 289 -11.08 -10.74 4.14
CA PHE A 289 -9.89 -10.30 3.42
C PHE A 289 -9.55 -8.89 3.86
N ASP A 290 -8.56 -8.75 4.74
CA ASP A 290 -8.10 -7.43 5.21
C ASP A 290 -7.02 -6.87 4.28
N GLU A 291 -6.93 -5.54 4.17
CA GLU A 291 -5.97 -4.83 3.32
C GLU A 291 -6.05 -5.27 1.84
N ILE A 292 -7.27 -5.19 1.26
CA ILE A 292 -7.50 -5.56 -0.15
C ILE A 292 -6.65 -4.73 -1.12
N GLU A 293 -6.23 -3.53 -0.71
CA GLU A 293 -5.36 -2.64 -1.48
C GLU A 293 -4.07 -3.32 -1.93
N ASP A 294 -3.57 -4.32 -1.18
CA ASP A 294 -2.36 -5.07 -1.54
C ASP A 294 -2.52 -5.88 -2.83
N VAL A 295 -3.74 -6.29 -3.17
CA VAL A 295 -4.06 -6.99 -4.42
C VAL A 295 -3.87 -6.08 -5.63
N PHE A 296 -4.03 -4.77 -5.45
CA PHE A 296 -3.92 -3.77 -6.52
C PHE A 296 -2.56 -3.06 -6.56
N LYS A 297 -1.71 -3.26 -5.53
CA LYS A 297 -0.33 -2.76 -5.44
C LYS A 297 0.62 -3.79 -6.03
N GLY A 298 1.16 -3.58 -7.20
CA GLY A 298 2.19 -4.44 -7.76
C GLY A 298 2.41 -4.22 -9.24
N THR A 299 3.55 -4.68 -9.75
CA THR A 299 3.92 -4.61 -11.18
C THR A 299 3.12 -5.59 -12.03
N GLU A 300 2.67 -6.69 -11.45
CA GLU A 300 1.80 -7.67 -12.09
C GLU A 300 0.34 -7.36 -11.72
N ARG A 301 -0.36 -6.72 -12.62
CA ARG A 301 -1.79 -6.45 -12.46
C ARG A 301 -2.55 -7.75 -12.62
N MET A 302 -3.18 -8.21 -11.55
CA MET A 302 -4.13 -9.32 -11.61
C MET A 302 -5.17 -9.07 -12.72
N SER A 303 -5.51 -10.13 -13.46
CA SER A 303 -6.50 -10.05 -14.53
C SER A 303 -7.85 -9.54 -13.98
N LYS A 304 -8.34 -8.43 -14.58
CA LYS A 304 -9.66 -7.88 -14.22
C LYS A 304 -10.77 -8.92 -14.34
N ALA A 305 -10.67 -9.82 -15.32
CA ALA A 305 -11.62 -10.89 -15.52
C ALA A 305 -11.62 -11.88 -14.36
N LEU A 306 -10.45 -12.26 -13.86
CA LEU A 306 -10.30 -13.18 -12.73
C LEU A 306 -10.88 -12.62 -11.44
N PHE A 307 -10.62 -11.33 -11.14
CA PHE A 307 -11.17 -10.69 -9.95
C PHE A 307 -12.71 -10.60 -10.02
N ASN A 308 -13.23 -10.12 -11.13
CA ASN A 308 -14.68 -10.02 -11.35
C ASN A 308 -15.37 -11.38 -11.25
N SER A 309 -14.81 -12.40 -11.90
CA SER A 309 -15.33 -13.77 -11.82
C SER A 309 -15.35 -14.31 -10.39
N THR A 310 -14.35 -13.96 -9.58
CA THR A 310 -14.30 -14.37 -8.18
C THR A 310 -15.40 -13.69 -7.37
N LEU A 311 -15.60 -12.36 -7.51
CA LEU A 311 -16.68 -11.66 -6.82
C LEU A 311 -18.08 -12.15 -7.21
N GLU A 312 -18.27 -12.56 -8.47
CA GLU A 312 -19.57 -13.03 -8.96
C GLU A 312 -19.89 -14.47 -8.55
N ASN A 313 -18.88 -15.30 -8.27
CA ASN A 313 -19.04 -16.74 -8.12
C ASN A 313 -18.56 -17.31 -6.78
N ASN A 314 -18.04 -16.49 -5.85
CA ASN A 314 -17.63 -17.00 -4.55
C ASN A 314 -18.81 -17.66 -3.82
N SER A 315 -18.56 -18.83 -3.24
CA SER A 315 -19.57 -19.62 -2.52
C SER A 315 -19.72 -19.14 -1.08
N VAL A 316 -18.59 -18.77 -0.45
CA VAL A 316 -18.54 -18.37 0.96
C VAL A 316 -18.68 -16.86 1.07
N PRO A 317 -19.57 -16.33 1.93
CA PRO A 317 -19.71 -14.89 2.15
C PRO A 317 -18.38 -14.27 2.55
N THR A 318 -17.99 -13.22 1.83
CA THR A 318 -16.67 -12.59 1.99
C THR A 318 -16.79 -11.12 2.37
N PHE A 319 -16.12 -10.74 3.45
CA PHE A 319 -15.91 -9.36 3.87
C PHE A 319 -14.54 -8.88 3.40
N TRP A 320 -14.55 -7.76 2.70
CA TRP A 320 -13.36 -7.12 2.18
C TRP A 320 -13.11 -5.83 2.95
N ILE A 321 -11.88 -5.63 3.40
CA ILE A 321 -11.53 -4.47 4.22
C ILE A 321 -10.43 -3.68 3.52
N THR A 322 -10.61 -2.36 3.43
CA THR A 322 -9.57 -1.42 2.99
C THR A 322 -9.46 -0.22 3.90
N ASN A 323 -8.27 0.32 4.00
CA ASN A 323 -8.00 1.57 4.69
C ASN A 323 -8.13 2.78 3.76
N ASP A 324 -7.94 2.58 2.45
CA ASP A 324 -8.05 3.62 1.43
C ASP A 324 -8.85 3.12 0.22
N ILE A 325 -10.07 3.60 0.06
CA ILE A 325 -10.95 3.23 -1.05
C ILE A 325 -10.48 3.84 -2.38
N ASP A 326 -9.73 4.94 -2.33
CA ASP A 326 -9.23 5.63 -3.53
C ASP A 326 -8.12 4.79 -4.24
N GLU A 327 -7.57 3.76 -3.59
CA GLU A 327 -6.64 2.79 -4.20
C GLU A 327 -7.35 1.70 -5.04
N ILE A 328 -8.67 1.55 -4.89
CA ILE A 328 -9.47 0.55 -5.60
C ILE A 328 -10.16 1.21 -6.80
N ASP A 329 -9.99 0.64 -8.00
CA ASP A 329 -10.67 1.12 -9.20
C ASP A 329 -12.20 1.06 -9.02
N ASN A 330 -12.90 2.13 -9.41
CA ASN A 330 -14.36 2.21 -9.36
C ASN A 330 -15.06 1.06 -10.11
N ALA A 331 -14.42 0.47 -11.11
CA ALA A 331 -14.93 -0.69 -11.83
C ALA A 331 -15.09 -1.93 -10.93
N TYR A 332 -14.21 -2.08 -9.92
CA TYR A 332 -14.31 -3.15 -8.94
C TYR A 332 -15.30 -2.82 -7.83
N ILE A 333 -15.34 -1.55 -7.37
CA ILE A 333 -16.26 -1.13 -6.30
C ILE A 333 -17.72 -1.43 -6.66
N ARG A 334 -18.09 -1.32 -7.93
CA ARG A 334 -19.44 -1.60 -8.42
C ARG A 334 -19.86 -3.07 -8.37
N ARG A 335 -18.94 -3.98 -8.08
CA ARG A 335 -19.18 -5.43 -7.99
C ARG A 335 -19.42 -5.92 -6.57
N PHE A 336 -19.24 -5.03 -5.58
CA PHE A 336 -19.58 -5.34 -4.20
C PHE A 336 -21.08 -5.11 -3.97
N ASP A 337 -21.73 -6.05 -3.28
CA ASP A 337 -23.18 -5.98 -3.02
C ASP A 337 -23.50 -4.87 -2.01
N ILE A 338 -22.67 -4.75 -0.99
CA ILE A 338 -22.81 -3.76 0.10
C ILE A 338 -21.46 -3.08 0.32
N VAL A 339 -21.48 -1.74 0.32
CA VAL A 339 -20.29 -0.93 0.59
C VAL A 339 -20.54 -0.06 1.82
N ILE A 340 -19.71 -0.21 2.86
CA ILE A 340 -19.92 0.39 4.17
C ILE A 340 -18.77 1.32 4.54
N GLU A 341 -19.05 2.60 4.78
CA GLU A 341 -18.07 3.57 5.24
C GLU A 341 -17.93 3.56 6.77
N PHE A 342 -16.74 3.27 7.26
CA PHE A 342 -16.40 3.35 8.68
C PHE A 342 -15.86 4.71 9.05
N LYS A 343 -16.75 5.59 9.49
CA LYS A 343 -16.41 6.92 10.00
C LYS A 343 -15.87 6.88 11.42
N ILE A 344 -15.07 7.88 11.76
CA ILE A 344 -14.64 8.05 13.16
C ILE A 344 -15.90 8.24 14.03
N PRO A 345 -16.04 7.46 15.12
CA PRO A 345 -17.19 7.56 16.00
C PRO A 345 -17.45 8.98 16.49
N PRO A 346 -18.71 9.42 16.68
CA PRO A 346 -19.03 10.73 17.23
C PRO A 346 -18.52 10.87 18.68
N LYS A 347 -18.37 12.10 19.17
CA LYS A 347 -17.76 12.40 20.49
C LYS A 347 -18.36 11.60 21.65
N PHE A 348 -19.69 11.47 21.69
CA PHE A 348 -20.36 10.73 22.77
C PHE A 348 -19.98 9.24 22.73
N LYS A 349 -19.95 8.63 21.55
CA LYS A 349 -19.57 7.22 21.37
C LYS A 349 -18.09 6.99 21.67
N ARG A 350 -17.22 7.94 21.29
CA ARG A 350 -15.80 7.87 21.69
C ARG A 350 -15.62 7.90 23.23
N LEU A 351 -16.46 8.68 23.92
CA LEU A 351 -16.44 8.69 25.39
C LEU A 351 -16.89 7.35 25.98
N GLU A 352 -17.94 6.72 25.44
CA GLU A 352 -18.36 5.38 25.84
C GLU A 352 -17.25 4.35 25.60
N ILE A 353 -16.63 4.37 24.41
CA ILE A 353 -15.51 3.49 24.07
C ILE A 353 -14.36 3.69 25.07
N LEU A 354 -13.96 4.94 25.34
CA LEU A 354 -12.94 5.26 26.35
C LEU A 354 -13.30 4.69 27.72
N LYS A 355 -14.52 4.92 28.21
CA LYS A 355 -14.96 4.41 29.51
C LYS A 355 -14.90 2.89 29.58
N ARG A 356 -15.39 2.20 28.55
CA ARG A 356 -15.42 0.73 28.49
C ARG A 356 -14.02 0.12 28.50
N TYR A 357 -13.10 0.64 27.65
CA TYR A 357 -11.74 0.11 27.59
C TYR A 357 -10.90 0.39 28.83
N THR A 358 -11.12 1.53 29.48
CA THR A 358 -10.31 1.92 30.65
C THR A 358 -10.86 1.44 32.00
N ASP A 359 -12.07 0.89 32.01
CA ASP A 359 -12.70 0.24 33.15
C ASP A 359 -12.50 0.99 34.50
N GLY A 360 -12.79 2.28 34.51
CA GLY A 360 -12.65 3.14 35.69
C GLY A 360 -11.21 3.48 36.11
N GLN A 361 -10.19 3.02 35.38
CA GLN A 361 -8.77 3.27 35.74
C GLN A 361 -8.32 4.71 35.50
N LEU A 362 -9.10 5.52 34.78
CA LEU A 362 -8.77 6.91 34.42
C LEU A 362 -9.84 7.89 34.90
N SER A 363 -9.44 9.14 35.15
CA SER A 363 -10.36 10.21 35.56
C SER A 363 -11.36 10.57 34.45
N GLU A 364 -12.62 10.87 34.83
CA GLU A 364 -13.64 11.30 33.88
C GLU A 364 -13.25 12.58 33.12
N GLU A 365 -12.51 13.49 33.78
CA GLU A 365 -12.04 14.71 33.16
C GLU A 365 -11.09 14.42 31.98
N LEU A 366 -10.16 13.49 32.16
CA LEU A 366 -9.25 13.05 31.10
C LEU A 366 -10.03 12.40 29.95
N LEU A 367 -10.95 11.49 30.25
CA LEU A 367 -11.78 10.80 29.25
C LEU A 367 -12.60 11.81 28.41
N LYS A 368 -13.27 12.78 29.05
CA LYS A 368 -14.00 13.85 28.35
C LYS A 368 -13.09 14.70 27.46
N LYS A 369 -11.84 14.91 27.88
CA LYS A 369 -10.84 15.68 27.13
C LYS A 369 -10.33 14.91 25.93
N LEU A 370 -10.03 13.62 26.08
CA LEU A 370 -9.60 12.72 25.00
C LEU A 370 -10.72 12.51 23.96
N ALA A 371 -11.96 12.35 24.39
CA ALA A 371 -13.12 12.21 23.51
C ALA A 371 -13.35 13.40 22.57
N LYS A 372 -12.78 14.59 22.83
CA LYS A 372 -12.83 15.73 21.90
C LYS A 372 -11.96 15.54 20.66
N SER A 373 -10.90 14.74 20.73
CA SER A 373 -9.98 14.53 19.62
C SER A 373 -10.56 13.51 18.62
N ARG A 374 -10.62 13.88 17.34
CA ARG A 374 -10.99 12.97 16.24
C ARG A 374 -9.89 11.99 15.83
N ALA A 375 -8.65 12.24 16.23
CA ALA A 375 -7.52 11.39 15.91
C ALA A 375 -7.40 10.16 16.84
N ILE A 376 -8.23 10.06 17.89
CA ILE A 376 -8.20 8.93 18.82
C ILE A 376 -9.14 7.83 18.32
N THR A 377 -8.56 6.73 17.91
CA THR A 377 -9.25 5.53 17.42
C THR A 377 -9.39 4.49 18.53
N PRO A 378 -10.37 3.56 18.44
CA PRO A 378 -10.51 2.44 19.39
C PRO A 378 -9.25 1.62 19.58
N ALA A 379 -8.49 1.37 18.51
CA ALA A 379 -7.24 0.64 18.57
C ALA A 379 -6.17 1.35 19.43
N LEU A 380 -6.04 2.67 19.32
CA LEU A 380 -5.13 3.46 20.17
C LEU A 380 -5.52 3.40 21.63
N ILE A 381 -6.82 3.43 21.92
CA ILE A 381 -7.34 3.34 23.29
C ILE A 381 -7.01 1.97 23.88
N SER A 382 -7.33 0.89 23.17
CA SER A 382 -7.05 -0.49 23.58
C SER A 382 -5.57 -0.73 23.86
N GLY A 383 -4.68 -0.30 22.93
CA GLY A 383 -3.24 -0.43 23.10
C GLY A 383 -2.71 0.31 24.33
N ALA A 384 -3.13 1.57 24.53
CA ALA A 384 -2.71 2.35 25.69
C ALA A 384 -3.25 1.77 27.02
N THR A 385 -4.49 1.26 27.02
CA THR A 385 -5.09 0.63 28.19
C THR A 385 -4.33 -0.63 28.58
N LYS A 386 -4.01 -1.50 27.62
CA LYS A 386 -3.21 -2.70 27.88
C LYS A 386 -1.89 -2.38 28.59
N VAL A 387 -1.23 -1.29 28.20
CA VAL A 387 0.03 -0.85 28.82
C VAL A 387 -0.20 -0.39 30.27
N ILE A 388 -1.20 0.47 30.51
CA ILE A 388 -1.44 0.99 31.89
C ILE A 388 -1.98 -0.09 32.84
N SER A 389 -2.68 -1.11 32.34
CA SER A 389 -3.15 -2.24 33.17
C SER A 389 -2.01 -3.11 33.69
N ASN A 390 -0.90 -3.17 32.94
CA ASN A 390 0.29 -3.94 33.32
C ASN A 390 1.30 -3.14 34.17
N LEU A 391 1.01 -1.84 34.42
CA LEU A 391 1.91 -0.97 35.16
C LEU A 391 1.31 -0.65 36.55
N SER A 392 2.09 -0.86 37.60
CA SER A 392 1.84 -0.33 38.93
C SER A 392 2.35 1.13 39.03
N CYS A 393 1.69 2.06 38.35
CA CYS A 393 2.11 3.47 38.38
C CYS A 393 1.12 4.34 39.18
N GLU A 394 1.68 5.25 40.00
CA GLU A 394 0.90 6.18 40.84
C GLU A 394 0.03 7.16 40.01
N ASN A 395 0.36 7.46 38.74
CA ASN A 395 -0.35 8.42 37.93
C ASN A 395 -0.71 7.88 36.55
N LYS A 396 -1.75 6.99 36.52
CA LYS A 396 -2.26 6.35 35.30
C LYS A 396 -2.74 7.37 34.25
N ASP A 397 -3.36 8.47 34.67
CA ASP A 397 -3.83 9.54 33.77
C ASP A 397 -2.71 10.17 32.95
N LYS A 398 -1.60 10.49 33.61
CA LYS A 398 -0.44 11.11 32.96
C LYS A 398 0.22 10.13 31.98
N THR A 399 0.38 8.88 32.39
CA THR A 399 0.97 7.83 31.57
C THR A 399 0.12 7.56 30.33
N PHE A 400 -1.18 7.34 30.49
CA PHE A 400 -2.12 7.13 29.38
C PHE A 400 -2.09 8.29 28.38
N ARG A 401 -2.17 9.53 28.88
CA ARG A 401 -2.08 10.73 28.04
C ARG A 401 -0.78 10.76 27.22
N ASN A 402 0.34 10.39 27.83
CA ASN A 402 1.64 10.40 27.13
C ASN A 402 1.70 9.30 26.06
N LEU A 403 1.19 8.10 26.34
CA LEU A 403 1.10 7.01 25.36
C LEU A 403 0.25 7.41 24.15
N ILE A 404 -0.96 7.90 24.36
CA ILE A 404 -1.83 8.39 23.28
C ILE A 404 -1.14 9.51 22.49
N LYS A 405 -0.48 10.45 23.19
CA LYS A 405 0.19 11.58 22.53
C LYS A 405 1.40 11.15 21.70
N SER A 406 2.21 10.20 22.18
CA SER A 406 3.35 9.71 21.42
C SER A 406 2.91 8.92 20.19
N SER A 407 1.88 8.07 20.31
CA SER A 407 1.31 7.32 19.19
C SER A 407 0.71 8.26 18.13
N LEU A 408 -0.05 9.28 18.55
CA LEU A 408 -0.58 10.28 17.62
C LEU A 408 0.52 11.12 16.96
N LYS A 409 1.63 11.38 17.67
CA LYS A 409 2.79 12.06 17.08
C LYS A 409 3.48 11.19 16.03
N ALA A 410 3.66 9.92 16.29
CA ALA A 410 4.24 8.96 15.34
C ALA A 410 3.38 8.82 14.07
N GLN A 411 2.04 8.91 14.21
CA GLN A 411 1.09 8.88 13.10
C GLN A 411 0.90 10.25 12.39
N GLY A 412 1.69 11.26 12.71
CA GLY A 412 1.61 12.58 12.10
C GLY A 412 0.42 13.46 12.57
N PHE A 413 -0.45 12.98 13.49
CA PHE A 413 -1.61 13.72 13.98
C PHE A 413 -1.28 14.81 15.01
N VAL A 414 -0.09 14.80 15.59
CA VAL A 414 0.38 15.79 16.56
C VAL A 414 1.63 16.47 16.06
N THR A 415 1.46 17.57 15.34
CA THR A 415 2.53 18.55 15.23
C THR A 415 2.80 19.11 16.63
N ALA A 416 4.06 19.17 17.04
CA ALA A 416 4.48 19.63 18.36
C ALA A 416 3.80 20.96 18.72
N LYS A 417 2.79 20.94 19.61
CA LYS A 417 2.27 22.15 20.22
C LYS A 417 3.36 22.76 21.11
N LYS A 418 3.97 23.84 20.68
CA LYS A 418 4.66 24.75 21.61
C LYS A 418 3.65 25.15 22.70
N LYS A 419 4.04 24.98 23.97
CA LYS A 419 3.25 25.35 25.13
C LYS A 419 2.73 26.79 24.98
N GLY A 420 1.42 26.96 25.10
CA GLY A 420 0.76 28.22 25.43
C GLY A 420 0.62 29.20 24.27
N LYS A 421 -0.36 28.94 23.39
CA LYS A 421 -1.14 30.01 22.74
C LYS A 421 -2.44 29.38 22.20
N LYS A 422 -3.56 30.09 22.37
CA LYS A 422 -4.90 29.81 21.81
C LYS A 422 -4.77 29.44 20.33
N ASP A 423 -5.65 28.54 19.82
CA ASP A 423 -5.79 28.22 18.39
C ASP A 423 -5.85 29.53 17.55
N LYS A 424 -4.69 30.01 17.19
CA LYS A 424 -4.52 30.84 16.03
C LYS A 424 -4.25 29.85 14.88
N SER A 425 -5.13 29.82 13.85
CA SER A 425 -4.76 29.41 12.50
C SER A 425 -3.28 29.75 12.30
N LYS A 426 -2.42 28.83 11.76
CA LYS A 426 -1.00 29.16 11.52
C LYS A 426 -0.98 30.58 10.97
N GLU A 427 -0.48 31.53 11.78
CA GLU A 427 -0.37 32.91 11.32
C GLU A 427 0.45 32.85 10.05
N ILE A 428 -0.15 33.31 8.96
CA ILE A 428 0.54 33.42 7.67
C ILE A 428 1.60 34.51 7.88
N ASN A 429 2.83 34.08 8.18
CA ASN A 429 3.92 34.99 8.43
C ASN A 429 4.37 35.58 7.11
N LEU A 430 4.05 36.85 6.91
CA LEU A 430 4.66 37.69 5.89
C LEU A 430 6.07 38.10 6.33
N PRO A 431 7.00 38.39 5.39
CA PRO A 431 8.27 39.01 5.73
C PRO A 431 8.06 40.26 6.58
N GLN A 432 9.00 40.53 7.49
CA GLN A 432 9.03 41.75 8.27
C GLN A 432 9.00 42.92 7.34
N ASN A 433 8.46 43.95 7.33
CA ASN A 433 8.41 45.08 6.39
C ASN A 433 7.74 44.78 5.02
N TYR A 434 6.98 43.66 4.87
CA TYR A 434 6.29 43.36 3.64
C TYR A 434 5.23 44.40 3.32
N ASP A 435 5.36 45.06 2.19
CA ASP A 435 4.42 46.08 1.69
C ASP A 435 4.18 45.86 0.20
N VAL A 436 2.94 45.58 -0.17
CA VAL A 436 2.52 45.31 -1.56
C VAL A 436 2.82 46.50 -2.48
N SER A 437 2.85 47.74 -1.93
CA SER A 437 3.14 48.95 -2.72
C SER A 437 4.62 49.09 -3.13
N LEU A 438 5.50 48.28 -2.49
CA LEU A 438 6.93 48.26 -2.81
C LEU A 438 7.31 47.13 -3.77
N ILE A 439 6.32 46.44 -4.35
CA ILE A 439 6.53 45.35 -5.30
C ILE A 439 6.23 45.95 -6.71
N ASN A 440 7.17 45.76 -7.62
CA ASN A 440 6.94 46.08 -9.02
C ASN A 440 6.22 44.92 -9.69
N ALA A 441 5.00 45.15 -10.18
CA ALA A 441 4.19 44.16 -10.87
C ALA A 441 3.43 44.79 -12.02
N SER A 442 3.08 43.99 -13.03
CA SER A 442 2.35 44.39 -14.21
C SER A 442 0.91 44.88 -13.94
N VAL A 443 0.41 44.65 -12.72
CA VAL A 443 -0.95 45.04 -12.30
C VAL A 443 -0.92 45.63 -10.89
N ASN A 444 -1.98 46.36 -10.52
CA ASN A 444 -2.16 46.83 -9.14
C ASN A 444 -2.51 45.66 -8.21
N LEU A 445 -1.53 45.19 -7.41
CA LEU A 445 -1.65 44.03 -6.53
C LEU A 445 -2.71 44.22 -5.42
N LYS A 446 -2.98 45.46 -4.99
CA LYS A 446 -4.03 45.74 -3.97
C LYS A 446 -5.42 45.56 -4.56
N GLU A 447 -5.63 46.06 -5.76
CA GLU A 447 -6.92 45.94 -6.48
C GLU A 447 -7.15 44.48 -6.89
N LEU A 448 -6.13 43.78 -7.35
CA LEU A 448 -6.21 42.34 -7.65
C LEU A 448 -6.62 41.54 -6.41
N ALA A 449 -6.01 41.77 -5.24
CA ALA A 449 -6.39 41.13 -4.02
C ALA A 449 -7.84 41.39 -3.58
N LYS A 450 -8.35 42.60 -3.86
CA LYS A 450 -9.76 42.97 -3.63
C LYS A 450 -10.70 42.21 -4.57
N GLY A 451 -10.41 42.14 -5.85
CA GLY A 451 -11.20 41.36 -6.81
C GLY A 451 -11.24 39.88 -6.52
N ILE A 452 -10.11 39.29 -6.09
CA ILE A 452 -10.06 37.87 -5.65
C ILE A 452 -10.92 37.64 -4.40
N LYS A 453 -10.97 38.62 -3.48
CA LYS A 453 -11.80 38.52 -2.29
C LYS A 453 -13.30 38.52 -2.63
N GLU A 454 -13.70 39.22 -3.65
CA GLU A 454 -15.09 39.28 -4.13
C GLU A 454 -15.47 38.02 -4.90
N SER A 455 -14.63 37.56 -5.82
CA SER A 455 -14.88 36.40 -6.68
C SER A 455 -14.80 35.07 -5.94
N LYS A 456 -13.90 34.94 -4.97
CA LYS A 456 -13.56 33.69 -4.22
C LYS A 456 -13.13 32.54 -5.11
N ASN A 457 -12.91 32.77 -6.39
CA ASN A 457 -12.45 31.81 -7.38
C ASN A 457 -11.47 32.53 -8.30
N ALA A 458 -10.22 32.04 -8.39
CA ALA A 458 -9.18 32.61 -9.22
C ALA A 458 -8.03 31.65 -9.45
N ARG A 459 -7.51 31.60 -10.66
CA ARG A 459 -6.31 30.86 -11.05
C ARG A 459 -5.25 31.84 -11.51
N LEU A 460 -4.22 32.05 -10.69
CA LEU A 460 -3.18 33.04 -10.93
C LEU A 460 -1.84 32.40 -11.25
N CYS A 461 -1.14 32.88 -12.25
CA CYS A 461 0.26 32.59 -12.49
C CYS A 461 1.11 33.82 -12.15
N LEU A 462 1.94 33.75 -11.14
CA LEU A 462 2.87 34.80 -10.72
C LEU A 462 4.26 34.44 -11.25
N TYR A 463 4.79 35.24 -12.18
CA TYR A 463 6.07 34.95 -12.83
C TYR A 463 7.05 36.11 -12.74
N GLY A 464 8.33 35.85 -12.98
CA GLY A 464 9.40 36.83 -12.97
C GLY A 464 10.60 36.44 -12.10
N PRO A 465 11.64 37.28 -12.01
CA PRO A 465 12.91 36.97 -11.33
C PRO A 465 12.74 36.48 -9.88
N ALA A 466 13.70 35.69 -9.42
CA ALA A 466 13.72 35.23 -8.03
C ALA A 466 13.83 36.41 -7.06
N GLY A 467 13.22 36.32 -5.88
CA GLY A 467 13.28 37.37 -4.87
C GLY A 467 12.30 38.53 -5.04
N THR A 468 11.53 38.61 -6.13
CA THR A 468 10.59 39.72 -6.42
C THR A 468 9.31 39.71 -5.55
N GLY A 469 9.09 38.69 -4.71
CA GLY A 469 7.99 38.68 -3.74
C GLY A 469 6.75 37.84 -4.15
N LYS A 470 6.83 37.01 -5.20
CA LYS A 470 5.72 36.15 -5.69
C LYS A 470 5.07 35.31 -4.58
N SER A 471 5.85 34.48 -3.90
CA SER A 471 5.35 33.60 -2.82
C SER A 471 4.88 34.39 -1.60
N ALA A 472 5.46 35.60 -1.35
CA ALA A 472 5.00 36.49 -0.29
C ALA A 472 3.63 37.13 -0.64
N TYR A 473 3.39 37.46 -1.90
CA TYR A 473 2.09 37.96 -2.36
C TYR A 473 1.00 36.88 -2.26
N ALA A 474 1.29 35.64 -2.59
CA ALA A 474 0.36 34.52 -2.36
C ALA A 474 -0.05 34.39 -0.87
N LYS A 475 0.93 34.54 0.05
CA LYS A 475 0.66 34.61 1.49
C LYS A 475 -0.19 35.82 1.87
N PHE A 476 0.06 36.96 1.27
CA PHE A 476 -0.73 38.19 1.50
C PHE A 476 -2.18 38.02 1.07
N ILE A 477 -2.45 37.41 -0.09
CA ILE A 477 -3.82 37.08 -0.55
C ILE A 477 -4.51 36.21 0.49
N ALA A 478 -3.90 35.10 0.92
CA ALA A 478 -4.49 34.20 1.90
C ALA A 478 -4.79 34.89 3.24
N LYS A 479 -3.90 35.80 3.68
CA LYS A 479 -4.10 36.61 4.89
C LYS A 479 -5.24 37.62 4.73
N SER A 480 -5.33 38.31 3.57
CA SER A 480 -6.39 39.29 3.28
C SER A 480 -7.77 38.64 3.21
N LEU A 481 -7.85 37.37 2.83
CA LEU A 481 -9.06 36.55 2.76
C LEU A 481 -9.40 35.87 4.10
N ASN A 482 -8.53 35.96 5.09
CA ASN A 482 -8.61 35.21 6.33
C ASN A 482 -8.81 33.69 6.08
N SER A 483 -8.22 33.18 5.00
CA SER A 483 -8.32 31.78 4.57
C SER A 483 -7.08 31.00 4.98
N LYS A 484 -7.24 29.66 5.10
CA LYS A 484 -6.06 28.77 5.25
C LYS A 484 -5.21 28.84 4.00
N LEU A 485 -3.93 28.57 4.16
CA LEU A 485 -2.95 28.52 3.08
C LEU A 485 -2.31 27.14 3.02
N ILE A 486 -2.35 26.53 1.84
CA ILE A 486 -1.65 25.29 1.52
C ILE A 486 -0.61 25.61 0.47
N ILE A 487 0.66 25.46 0.84
CA ILE A 487 1.79 25.64 -0.11
C ILE A 487 2.37 24.26 -0.36
N LYS A 488 2.55 23.93 -1.63
CA LYS A 488 3.23 22.73 -2.12
C LYS A 488 4.39 23.16 -3.00
N LYS A 489 5.55 22.57 -2.78
CA LYS A 489 6.72 22.68 -3.65
C LYS A 489 6.79 21.47 -4.57
N ALA A 490 7.63 21.55 -5.60
CA ALA A 490 7.92 20.42 -6.47
C ALA A 490 8.27 19.14 -5.69
N SER A 491 9.14 19.27 -4.69
CA SER A 491 9.57 18.16 -3.82
C SER A 491 8.45 17.55 -2.98
N ASP A 492 7.33 18.23 -2.79
CA ASP A 492 6.19 17.73 -2.02
C ASP A 492 5.21 16.91 -2.88
N LEU A 493 5.35 16.98 -4.19
CA LEU A 493 4.43 16.41 -5.16
C LEU A 493 5.09 15.33 -6.03
N ILE A 494 6.36 15.52 -6.43
CA ILE A 494 7.09 14.55 -7.25
C ILE A 494 7.40 13.31 -6.41
N ASP A 495 7.10 12.14 -7.01
CA ASP A 495 7.40 10.83 -6.44
C ASP A 495 8.16 9.99 -7.47
N CYS A 496 9.02 9.09 -7.02
CA CYS A 496 9.79 8.21 -7.89
C CYS A 496 8.94 7.11 -8.57
N TYR A 497 7.74 6.85 -8.07
CA TYR A 497 6.83 5.86 -8.64
C TYR A 497 5.83 6.51 -9.61
N VAL A 498 5.69 5.91 -10.79
CA VAL A 498 4.76 6.37 -11.84
C VAL A 498 3.32 6.36 -11.31
N GLY A 499 2.60 7.46 -11.49
CA GLY A 499 1.21 7.61 -11.02
C GLY A 499 1.06 8.23 -9.63
N ASN A 500 2.10 8.25 -8.79
CA ASN A 500 2.01 8.85 -7.46
C ASN A 500 2.07 10.38 -7.51
N THR A 501 2.82 10.95 -8.43
CA THR A 501 2.85 12.41 -8.64
C THR A 501 1.47 12.93 -9.01
N GLU A 502 0.76 12.27 -9.92
CA GLU A 502 -0.60 12.61 -10.33
C GLU A 502 -1.57 12.52 -9.13
N LYS A 503 -1.47 11.47 -8.33
CA LYS A 503 -2.26 11.33 -7.09
C LYS A 503 -1.95 12.45 -6.08
N ASN A 504 -0.69 12.83 -5.92
CA ASN A 504 -0.28 13.89 -5.01
C ASN A 504 -0.84 15.25 -5.45
N ILE A 505 -0.85 15.52 -6.77
CA ILE A 505 -1.46 16.71 -7.35
C ILE A 505 -2.97 16.72 -7.06
N ALA A 506 -3.69 15.66 -7.40
CA ALA A 506 -5.13 15.55 -7.16
C ALA A 506 -5.49 15.70 -5.68
N ASN A 507 -4.71 15.07 -4.79
CA ASN A 507 -4.89 15.18 -3.35
C ASN A 507 -4.66 16.60 -2.82
N ALA A 508 -3.72 17.36 -3.36
CA ALA A 508 -3.50 18.74 -2.97
C ALA A 508 -4.72 19.63 -3.28
N PHE A 509 -5.31 19.47 -4.47
CA PHE A 509 -6.55 20.17 -4.84
C PHE A 509 -7.75 19.73 -3.99
N LYS A 510 -7.92 18.42 -3.78
CA LYS A 510 -8.97 17.86 -2.89
C LYS A 510 -8.84 18.40 -1.45
N GLN A 511 -7.62 18.47 -0.94
CA GLN A 511 -7.34 19.04 0.39
C GLN A 511 -7.69 20.52 0.46
N ALA A 512 -7.35 21.29 -0.55
CA ALA A 512 -7.65 22.72 -0.63
C ALA A 512 -9.17 22.97 -0.67
N LYS A 513 -9.90 22.22 -1.48
CA LYS A 513 -11.38 22.27 -1.58
C LYS A 513 -12.03 21.94 -0.22
N ASN A 514 -11.62 20.84 0.41
CA ASN A 514 -12.18 20.39 1.70
C ASN A 514 -11.90 21.36 2.85
N GLN A 515 -10.81 22.12 2.78
CA GLN A 515 -10.43 23.08 3.83
C GLN A 515 -10.81 24.52 3.49
N ASN A 516 -11.38 24.78 2.32
CA ASN A 516 -11.64 26.11 1.76
C ASN A 516 -10.37 27.00 1.87
N ALA A 517 -9.26 26.47 1.38
CA ALA A 517 -7.93 27.05 1.52
C ALA A 517 -7.45 27.63 0.18
N VAL A 518 -6.60 28.66 0.25
CA VAL A 518 -5.79 29.10 -0.91
C VAL A 518 -4.71 28.06 -1.17
N LEU A 519 -4.69 27.48 -2.39
CA LEU A 519 -3.69 26.53 -2.82
C LEU A 519 -2.58 27.24 -3.59
N VAL A 520 -1.34 27.02 -3.18
CA VAL A 520 -0.16 27.59 -3.84
C VAL A 520 0.78 26.47 -4.26
N PHE A 521 1.12 26.46 -5.55
CA PHE A 521 2.23 25.64 -6.05
C PHE A 521 3.42 26.55 -6.33
N ASP A 522 4.48 26.36 -5.55
CA ASP A 522 5.69 27.16 -5.66
C ASP A 522 6.69 26.47 -6.59
N GLU A 523 7.29 27.21 -7.53
CA GLU A 523 8.23 26.70 -8.54
C GLU A 523 7.58 25.65 -9.46
N ILE A 524 6.46 26.03 -10.09
CA ILE A 524 5.64 25.13 -10.93
C ILE A 524 6.35 24.71 -12.23
N ASP A 525 7.40 25.40 -12.63
CA ASP A 525 8.21 25.07 -13.80
C ASP A 525 8.76 23.64 -13.79
N SER A 526 8.92 23.04 -12.61
CA SER A 526 9.31 21.64 -12.47
C SER A 526 8.23 20.63 -12.93
N PHE A 527 6.97 21.05 -13.07
CA PHE A 527 5.84 20.19 -13.44
C PHE A 527 5.19 20.51 -14.76
N LEU A 528 5.22 21.78 -15.17
CA LEU A 528 4.52 22.27 -16.33
C LEU A 528 5.49 22.63 -17.45
N GLN A 529 6.52 21.83 -17.66
CA GLN A 529 7.42 22.01 -18.80
C GLN A 529 6.69 21.74 -20.12
N ASP A 530 7.19 22.34 -21.20
CA ASP A 530 6.64 22.13 -22.53
C ASP A 530 6.67 20.63 -22.88
N ARG A 531 5.54 20.11 -23.38
CA ARG A 531 5.40 18.71 -23.74
C ARG A 531 6.30 18.26 -24.90
N SER A 532 6.76 19.22 -25.71
CA SER A 532 7.72 18.98 -26.78
C SER A 532 9.10 18.59 -26.25
N ASP A 533 9.45 19.01 -25.04
CA ASP A 533 10.71 18.73 -24.38
C ASP A 533 10.65 17.49 -23.47
N ALA A 534 9.47 16.87 -23.35
CA ALA A 534 9.28 15.69 -22.50
C ALA A 534 10.04 14.47 -23.05
N VAL A 535 11.01 14.00 -22.30
CA VAL A 535 11.82 12.80 -22.63
C VAL A 535 11.05 11.51 -22.35
N ARG A 536 10.07 11.54 -21.45
CA ARG A 536 9.35 10.36 -20.98
C ARG A 536 7.83 10.57 -20.97
N LYS A 537 7.07 9.54 -21.37
CA LYS A 537 5.60 9.59 -21.46
C LYS A 537 4.88 9.97 -20.15
N TRP A 538 5.44 9.65 -18.99
CA TRP A 538 4.83 9.98 -17.71
C TRP A 538 4.93 11.48 -17.35
N GLU A 539 5.87 12.22 -17.90
CA GLU A 539 5.93 13.67 -17.73
C GLU A 539 4.70 14.35 -18.35
N ILE A 540 4.23 13.84 -19.49
CA ILE A 540 3.01 14.31 -20.16
C ILE A 540 1.76 14.04 -19.30
N THR A 541 1.71 12.90 -18.61
CA THR A 541 0.55 12.56 -17.77
C THR A 541 0.44 13.45 -16.55
N GLN A 542 1.57 13.86 -15.96
CA GLN A 542 1.60 14.82 -14.85
C GLN A 542 1.05 16.19 -15.26
N VAL A 543 1.46 16.70 -16.42
CA VAL A 543 0.92 17.96 -16.98
C VAL A 543 -0.58 17.84 -17.22
N ASN A 544 -1.05 16.73 -17.80
CA ASN A 544 -2.47 16.51 -18.06
C ASN A 544 -3.30 16.47 -16.77
N GLU A 545 -2.84 15.75 -15.74
CA GLU A 545 -3.53 15.71 -14.45
C GLU A 545 -3.63 17.11 -13.84
N MET A 546 -2.54 17.86 -13.86
CA MET A 546 -2.54 19.25 -13.39
C MET A 546 -3.58 20.10 -14.09
N LEU A 547 -3.69 19.98 -15.41
CA LEU A 547 -4.66 20.73 -16.22
C LEU A 547 -6.10 20.37 -15.85
N VAL A 548 -6.40 19.07 -15.67
CA VAL A 548 -7.73 18.59 -15.27
C VAL A 548 -8.11 19.14 -13.90
N GLN A 549 -7.19 19.08 -12.94
CA GLN A 549 -7.44 19.58 -11.59
C GLN A 549 -7.62 21.10 -11.56
N MET A 550 -6.82 21.85 -12.33
CA MET A 550 -6.97 23.31 -12.46
C MET A 550 -8.34 23.71 -13.03
N GLU A 551 -8.84 23.00 -14.05
CA GLU A 551 -10.13 23.30 -14.67
C GLU A 551 -11.31 23.04 -13.74
N SER A 552 -11.25 21.94 -12.97
CA SER A 552 -12.32 21.50 -12.08
C SER A 552 -12.31 22.20 -10.72
N PHE A 553 -11.26 22.94 -10.38
CA PHE A 553 -11.09 23.54 -9.06
C PHE A 553 -11.88 24.84 -8.90
N GLU A 554 -12.87 24.81 -8.04
CA GLU A 554 -13.64 25.96 -7.58
C GLU A 554 -13.01 26.53 -6.31
N GLY A 555 -12.00 27.38 -6.45
CA GLY A 555 -11.28 27.97 -5.34
C GLY A 555 -10.14 28.86 -5.82
N ILE A 556 -9.27 29.29 -4.92
CA ILE A 556 -8.15 30.15 -5.26
C ILE A 556 -6.90 29.30 -5.41
N PHE A 557 -6.39 29.22 -6.64
CA PHE A 557 -5.16 28.55 -7.00
C PHE A 557 -4.12 29.56 -7.48
N ILE A 558 -2.91 29.48 -6.94
CA ILE A 558 -1.81 30.37 -7.28
C ILE A 558 -0.59 29.53 -7.64
N ALA A 559 -0.05 29.72 -8.82
CA ALA A 559 1.20 29.13 -9.23
C ALA A 559 2.30 30.20 -9.25
N THR A 560 3.51 29.86 -8.84
CA THR A 560 4.67 30.74 -8.99
C THR A 560 5.72 30.08 -9.87
N THR A 561 6.39 30.86 -10.73
CA THR A 561 7.49 30.41 -11.57
C THR A 561 8.54 31.51 -11.76
N ASN A 562 9.77 31.11 -11.96
CA ASN A 562 10.84 32.00 -12.39
C ASN A 562 11.04 31.96 -13.92
N LEU A 563 10.51 30.94 -14.60
CA LEU A 563 10.78 30.60 -16.00
C LEU A 563 9.47 30.45 -16.79
N MET A 564 8.80 31.58 -17.06
CA MET A 564 7.52 31.58 -17.79
C MET A 564 7.62 30.96 -19.19
N ASP A 565 8.75 31.17 -19.88
CA ASP A 565 8.99 30.69 -21.22
C ASP A 565 9.10 29.17 -21.35
N ARG A 566 9.35 28.47 -20.25
CA ARG A 566 9.44 27.00 -20.18
C ARG A 566 8.11 26.33 -19.88
N LEU A 567 7.07 27.11 -19.57
CA LEU A 567 5.77 26.51 -19.23
C LEU A 567 5.02 26.09 -20.51
N ASP A 568 4.36 24.93 -20.41
CA ASP A 568 3.47 24.46 -21.50
C ASP A 568 2.38 25.49 -21.83
N ARG A 569 2.24 25.79 -23.12
CA ARG A 569 1.31 26.81 -23.63
C ARG A 569 -0.15 26.51 -23.31
N ALA A 570 -0.54 25.25 -23.25
CA ALA A 570 -1.89 24.86 -22.88
C ALA A 570 -2.15 25.12 -21.39
N SER A 571 -1.14 24.96 -20.54
CA SER A 571 -1.21 25.29 -19.12
C SER A 571 -1.35 26.80 -18.87
N ILE A 572 -0.61 27.60 -19.62
CA ILE A 572 -0.66 29.06 -19.48
C ILE A 572 -2.07 29.62 -19.77
N ARG A 573 -2.80 29.02 -20.74
CA ARG A 573 -4.16 29.45 -21.13
C ARG A 573 -5.20 29.21 -20.03
N ARG A 574 -4.94 28.32 -19.08
CA ARG A 574 -5.88 27.97 -18.02
C ARG A 574 -5.79 28.86 -16.78
N PHE A 575 -4.80 29.72 -16.71
CA PHE A 575 -4.75 30.78 -15.71
C PHE A 575 -5.62 31.95 -16.09
N ASP A 576 -6.46 32.42 -15.20
CA ASP A 576 -7.31 33.57 -15.38
C ASP A 576 -6.48 34.86 -15.52
N MET A 577 -5.38 34.96 -14.72
CA MET A 577 -4.44 36.05 -14.81
C MET A 577 -2.98 35.58 -14.72
N LYS A 578 -2.12 36.23 -15.51
CA LYS A 578 -0.66 36.08 -15.52
C LYS A 578 -0.09 37.42 -15.07
N VAL A 579 0.58 37.43 -13.93
CA VAL A 579 1.09 38.68 -13.32
C VAL A 579 2.60 38.60 -13.27
N GLU A 580 3.21 39.57 -13.98
CA GLU A 580 4.66 39.71 -13.98
C GLU A 580 5.12 40.48 -12.74
N PHE A 581 6.16 39.95 -12.09
CA PHE A 581 6.85 40.59 -11.00
C PHE A 581 8.24 40.98 -11.46
N GLY A 582 8.44 42.29 -11.62
CA GLY A 582 9.69 42.88 -12.10
C GLY A 582 10.66 43.29 -11.00
N TYR A 583 11.82 43.76 -11.40
CA TYR A 583 12.76 44.41 -10.51
C TYR A 583 12.18 45.72 -9.96
N MET A 584 12.62 46.13 -8.78
CA MET A 584 12.16 47.35 -8.12
C MET A 584 12.58 48.59 -8.94
N ASP A 585 11.72 49.59 -8.99
CA ASP A 585 12.11 50.91 -9.44
C ASP A 585 12.89 51.65 -8.34
N GLY A 586 13.60 52.74 -8.73
CA GLY A 586 14.42 53.48 -7.81
C GLY A 586 13.66 54.10 -6.63
N THR A 587 12.37 54.43 -6.82
CA THR A 587 11.52 54.99 -5.75
C THR A 587 11.10 53.96 -4.76
N GLN A 588 10.82 52.73 -5.23
CA GLN A 588 10.52 51.56 -4.39
C GLN A 588 11.73 51.12 -3.57
N ALA A 589 12.92 51.06 -4.24
CA ALA A 589 14.17 50.71 -3.61
C ALA A 589 14.55 51.72 -2.51
N ALA A 590 14.41 53.02 -2.74
CA ALA A 590 14.68 54.01 -1.70
C ALA A 590 13.76 53.94 -0.48
N LYS A 591 12.46 53.66 -0.72
CA LYS A 591 11.48 53.45 0.36
C LYS A 591 11.77 52.20 1.15
N LEU A 592 12.15 51.10 0.50
CA LEU A 592 12.46 49.84 1.18
C LEU A 592 13.75 49.97 1.96
N LEU A 593 14.81 50.61 1.43
CA LEU A 593 16.03 50.94 2.14
C LEU A 593 15.71 51.66 3.46
N GLN A 594 14.85 52.69 3.37
CA GLN A 594 14.46 53.43 4.58
C GLN A 594 13.79 52.51 5.61
N LYS A 595 12.84 51.68 5.24
CA LYS A 595 12.16 50.75 6.18
C LYS A 595 13.09 49.72 6.78
N GLU A 596 14.03 49.16 6.00
CA GLU A 596 14.96 48.17 6.50
C GLU A 596 16.00 48.79 7.45
N CYS A 597 16.57 49.96 7.07
CA CYS A 597 17.50 50.71 7.93
C CYS A 597 16.83 51.18 9.22
N GLU A 598 15.61 51.70 9.18
CA GLU A 598 14.83 52.08 10.37
C GLU A 598 14.63 50.86 11.30
N SER A 599 14.40 49.67 10.76
CA SER A 599 14.28 48.44 11.56
C SER A 599 15.58 48.02 12.22
N LEU A 600 16.71 48.44 11.69
CA LEU A 600 18.05 48.20 12.23
C LEU A 600 18.55 49.35 13.10
N GLY A 601 17.78 50.45 13.24
CA GLY A 601 18.18 51.63 14.01
C GLY A 601 19.15 52.55 13.27
N ILE A 602 19.24 52.46 11.94
CA ILE A 602 20.17 53.23 11.10
C ILE A 602 19.42 54.38 10.47
N SER A 603 19.95 55.61 10.54
CA SER A 603 19.37 56.77 9.87
C SER A 603 19.75 56.80 8.40
N VAL A 604 18.80 57.15 7.52
CA VAL A 604 18.99 57.18 6.07
C VAL A 604 18.96 58.64 5.57
N ASP A 605 20.01 59.06 4.93
CA ASP A 605 20.13 60.38 4.32
C ASP A 605 19.63 60.43 2.84
N LYS A 606 19.53 61.64 2.26
CA LYS A 606 19.11 61.81 0.88
C LYS A 606 20.12 61.24 -0.13
N THR A 607 21.39 61.24 0.18
CA THR A 607 22.46 60.71 -0.67
C THR A 607 22.38 59.20 -0.78
N ALA A 608 22.17 58.49 0.30
CA ALA A 608 21.94 57.04 0.32
C ALA A 608 20.67 56.62 -0.48
N LYS A 609 19.57 57.39 -0.35
CA LYS A 609 18.35 57.19 -1.18
C LYS A 609 18.60 57.31 -2.68
N ASN A 610 19.37 58.36 -3.08
CA ASN A 610 19.76 58.57 -4.48
C ASN A 610 20.72 57.49 -4.98
N SER A 611 21.62 56.98 -4.12
CA SER A 611 22.56 55.94 -4.49
C SER A 611 21.86 54.61 -4.72
N VAL A 612 20.96 54.16 -3.84
CA VAL A 612 20.22 52.92 -4.02
C VAL A 612 19.26 53.00 -5.20
N ALA A 613 18.67 54.16 -5.46
CA ALA A 613 17.74 54.38 -6.63
C ALA A 613 18.43 54.16 -7.98
N LYS A 614 19.74 54.29 -8.06
CA LYS A 614 20.53 54.06 -9.30
C LYS A 614 20.92 52.61 -9.50
N ILE A 615 20.77 51.77 -8.51
CA ILE A 615 21.11 50.35 -8.59
C ILE A 615 20.03 49.63 -9.37
N LYS A 616 20.43 48.98 -10.47
CA LYS A 616 19.54 48.18 -11.30
C LYS A 616 19.38 46.75 -10.73
N PHE A 617 18.32 46.07 -11.10
CA PHE A 617 18.04 44.65 -10.81
C PHE A 617 17.83 44.31 -9.32
N LEU A 618 17.49 45.31 -8.51
CA LEU A 618 17.15 45.09 -7.10
C LEU A 618 15.79 44.39 -6.93
N THR A 619 15.72 43.49 -5.96
CA THR A 619 14.49 42.80 -5.56
C THR A 619 14.27 42.96 -4.03
N PRO A 620 13.03 42.86 -3.55
CA PRO A 620 12.77 42.82 -2.11
C PRO A 620 13.53 41.70 -1.37
N GLY A 621 13.84 40.60 -2.09
CA GLY A 621 14.63 39.50 -1.56
C GLY A 621 16.05 39.87 -1.18
N ASP A 622 16.70 40.77 -1.94
CA ASP A 622 18.07 41.26 -1.68
C ASP A 622 18.12 42.06 -0.38
N PHE A 623 17.17 42.97 -0.22
CA PHE A 623 17.02 43.74 1.02
C PHE A 623 16.81 42.82 2.24
N ALA A 624 15.97 41.81 2.08
CA ALA A 624 15.73 40.83 3.13
C ALA A 624 16.95 39.93 3.42
N ALA A 625 17.80 39.64 2.43
CA ALA A 625 19.07 38.92 2.61
C ALA A 625 20.07 39.77 3.39
N VAL A 626 20.27 41.00 2.97
CA VAL A 626 21.18 41.96 3.66
C VAL A 626 20.70 42.23 5.08
N ALA A 627 19.41 42.49 5.31
CA ALA A 627 18.86 42.67 6.65
C ALA A 627 19.03 41.43 7.56
N ARG A 628 18.96 40.21 6.99
CA ARG A 628 19.23 38.97 7.73
C ARG A 628 20.72 38.83 8.06
N SER A 629 21.62 39.21 7.15
CA SER A 629 23.07 39.14 7.40
C SER A 629 23.53 40.04 8.56
N ALA A 630 22.80 41.15 8.82
CA ALA A 630 23.04 42.03 9.95
C ALA A 630 22.95 41.32 11.32
N LYS A 631 22.31 40.13 11.41
CA LYS A 631 22.28 39.33 12.63
C LYS A 631 23.61 38.63 12.94
N PHE A 632 24.43 38.41 11.93
CA PHE A 632 25.74 37.74 12.06
C PHE A 632 26.91 38.71 11.94
N SER A 633 26.72 39.76 11.12
CA SER A 633 27.68 40.84 10.90
C SER A 633 26.91 42.15 10.96
N PRO A 634 26.92 42.86 12.12
CA PRO A 634 26.16 44.11 12.29
C PRO A 634 26.48 45.13 11.21
N ILE A 635 25.46 45.79 10.71
CA ILE A 635 25.59 46.90 9.75
C ILE A 635 25.51 48.18 10.52
N LEU A 636 26.57 49.03 10.40
CA LEU A 636 26.70 50.21 11.18
C LEU A 636 26.14 51.48 10.52
N ASN A 637 26.12 51.51 9.21
CA ASN A 637 25.66 52.68 8.44
C ASN A 637 24.98 52.27 7.10
N THR A 638 24.31 53.22 6.46
CA THR A 638 23.63 53.03 5.21
C THR A 638 24.55 52.72 4.03
N GLY A 639 25.80 53.21 4.06
CA GLY A 639 26.80 52.92 3.02
C GLY A 639 27.10 51.44 2.98
N GLU A 640 27.38 50.84 4.13
CA GLU A 640 27.64 49.42 4.25
C GLU A 640 26.42 48.55 3.82
N PHE A 641 25.21 49.01 4.13
CA PHE A 641 24.00 48.35 3.61
C PHE A 641 23.94 48.35 2.09
N ILE A 642 24.24 49.46 1.47
CA ILE A 642 24.26 49.63 0.00
C ILE A 642 25.38 48.79 -0.62
N ASP A 643 26.55 48.74 -0.03
CA ASP A 643 27.67 47.94 -0.52
C ASP A 643 27.33 46.44 -0.52
N ARG A 644 26.69 45.94 0.54
CA ARG A 644 26.18 44.56 0.58
C ARG A 644 25.06 44.28 -0.43
N LEU A 645 24.19 45.25 -0.71
CA LEU A 645 23.22 45.12 -1.83
C LEU A 645 23.91 44.98 -3.17
N ASN A 646 24.98 45.76 -3.43
CA ASN A 646 25.78 45.67 -4.65
C ASN A 646 26.46 44.28 -4.76
N GLU A 647 26.94 43.70 -3.63
CA GLU A 647 27.49 42.35 -3.61
C GLU A 647 26.43 41.29 -3.98
N GLU A 648 25.24 41.38 -3.38
CA GLU A 648 24.12 40.46 -3.73
C GLU A 648 23.79 40.49 -5.24
N ILE A 649 23.87 41.63 -5.85
CA ILE A 649 23.59 41.75 -7.32
C ILE A 649 24.74 41.14 -8.14
N LYS A 650 26.01 41.30 -7.74
CA LYS A 650 27.15 40.65 -8.43
C LYS A 650 27.00 39.14 -8.49
N HIS A 651 26.42 38.53 -7.48
CA HIS A 651 26.16 37.08 -7.45
C HIS A 651 25.03 36.63 -8.36
N LYS A 652 24.24 37.53 -8.95
CA LYS A 652 23.12 37.15 -9.82
C LYS A 652 23.51 36.82 -11.27
N ASN A 653 24.80 36.89 -11.65
CA ASN A 653 25.30 36.61 -13.00
C ASN A 653 24.41 37.24 -14.10
N ILE A 654 24.17 38.53 -13.99
CA ILE A 654 23.33 39.25 -14.93
C ILE A 654 24.21 39.68 -16.10
N GLU A 655 23.98 39.15 -17.29
CA GLU A 655 24.62 39.61 -18.51
C GLU A 655 24.15 41.04 -18.90
N ASP A 656 25.01 41.82 -19.55
CA ASP A 656 24.77 43.23 -19.94
C ASP A 656 23.48 43.45 -20.76
N ASN A 657 22.89 42.41 -21.34
CA ASN A 657 21.66 42.45 -22.12
C ASN A 657 20.36 42.20 -21.32
N GLY A 658 20.43 42.17 -19.99
CA GLY A 658 19.25 42.04 -19.13
C GLY A 658 18.62 40.61 -19.10
N ARG A 659 19.24 39.60 -19.72
CA ARG A 659 18.84 38.21 -19.58
C ARG A 659 19.65 37.55 -18.46
N ILE A 660 18.95 36.87 -17.53
CA ILE A 660 19.57 36.07 -16.51
C ILE A 660 20.12 34.80 -17.17
N ALA A 661 21.45 34.61 -17.16
CA ALA A 661 22.02 33.34 -17.55
C ALA A 661 21.50 32.23 -16.60
N GLY A 662 20.91 31.20 -17.21
CA GLY A 662 20.13 30.20 -16.48
C GLY A 662 20.90 29.43 -15.38
N PHE A 663 20.17 29.09 -14.32
CA PHE A 663 20.42 27.92 -13.48
C PHE A 663 19.60 26.75 -13.96
#